data_64cca0746dfa3f4da154a7fd9661c8cc
#
_entry.id   64cca0746dfa3f4da154a7fd9661c8cc
#
_cell.length_a   1.000
_cell.length_b   1.000
_cell.length_c   1.000
_cell.angle_alpha   90.00
_cell.angle_beta   90.00
_cell.angle_gamma   90.00
#
_symmetry.space_group_name_H-M   'P 1'
#
loop_
_entity.id
_entity.type
_entity.pdbx_description
1 polymer ?
#
loop_
_entity_poly.entity_id
_entity_poly.type
_entity_poly.pdbx_seq_one_letter_code
_entity_poly.pdbx_strand_id
1 'polypeptide(L)'
;IEIYTKVIYPEYIGKSEQTLLSGSKIRILENSKLIVSGKYSRPLNSIKVELDRTSLQSNINESIFSTSEFLTPQKVSEITLCAKDNYGLEQKPQTILKIESFQDSLPQVELSGIPNSSAILKEDILDLHLSANDDFGLKYTALEISILKKNNNDDWNTERKFRKTFPFNHSTQTQTFKQNILFSPISESISPGELLIMKMIARDFKPGSPESSSDEKYIYILTQEEHLKILSEKLEELLDKIQNLKYSENENLQNNIKVSESDSKKLENLNEEILEIFQNEATNKEYALQIANEMANALKEALKNQLFSDKTASQWTEILSELYELQKNDFSESCNTLKSALEKPQRKDKLNDAQKIQSEIVKKLDDLISKSENSISEAMTANFAARLRKEAENEKKLQSQLKDTIKVSAGINIKNASPEIIDLIKKHSSTHSDISNSVMDIKYDLKAIYRRRPLQIYQTVLLDMEKENIEKLLSQNQDLIAENKLYEANEKSKYIETKLTEWAEFIEESSKNKTRVESNQNLKVPTEVIAALMRAIIKETQLRKKTKELNITKEKQNYEENCLNLSNEQNFIKGIIHDCKNKLTQQIPQIISTLNKIAEPMTDAANLLASKKTDSETVGAETEAIELISELLSKISEENASTAAVTKAVTGTSPGFGITSDSNTKNINVLGEQFSPEQLEKKNEKVSKYTNFKIPERYKIFYESYLKKLRNNQ
;
A
#
# COMPACT_ATOMS: atom_id res chain seq x y z
N ILE A 1 63.09 12.63 -10.65
CA ILE A 1 62.62 12.82 -9.25
C ILE A 1 61.43 11.89 -9.04
N GLU A 2 61.48 11.05 -8.01
CA GLU A 2 60.35 10.23 -7.58
C GLU A 2 59.87 10.82 -6.26
N ILE A 3 58.59 11.17 -6.20
CA ILE A 3 57.98 11.76 -5.00
C ILE A 3 56.92 10.83 -4.48
N TYR A 4 56.96 10.57 -3.21
CA TYR A 4 56.03 9.75 -2.49
C TYR A 4 55.29 10.59 -1.41
N THR A 5 54.02 10.46 -1.37
CA THR A 5 53.20 11.08 -0.30
C THR A 5 52.60 9.97 0.56
N LYS A 6 53.01 9.93 1.81
CA LYS A 6 52.42 9.09 2.82
C LYS A 6 51.23 9.80 3.44
N VAL A 7 50.03 9.29 3.24
CA VAL A 7 48.78 9.83 3.76
C VAL A 7 48.42 9.04 5.03
N ILE A 8 48.22 9.73 6.12
CA ILE A 8 47.69 9.20 7.36
C ILE A 8 46.26 9.68 7.48
N TYR A 9 45.33 8.75 7.37
CA TYR A 9 43.90 9.05 7.42
C TYR A 9 43.45 9.31 8.86
N PRO A 10 42.33 10.03 9.06
CA PRO A 10 41.64 10.11 10.35
C PRO A 10 41.31 8.71 10.90
N GLU A 11 41.40 8.53 12.21
CA GLU A 11 41.23 7.21 12.88
C GLU A 11 39.91 6.53 12.54
N TYR A 12 38.84 7.29 12.32
CA TYR A 12 37.50 6.75 12.02
C TYR A 12 37.41 6.02 10.68
N ILE A 13 38.36 6.21 9.75
CA ILE A 13 38.41 5.54 8.45
C ILE A 13 38.85 4.07 8.59
N GLY A 14 39.53 3.73 9.70
CA GLY A 14 40.04 2.36 9.94
C GLY A 14 41.21 1.95 9.03
N LYS A 15 41.74 2.85 8.21
CA LYS A 15 42.99 2.70 7.45
C LYS A 15 44.06 3.55 8.10
N SER A 16 45.15 2.92 8.53
CA SER A 16 46.20 3.66 9.26
C SER A 16 46.98 4.59 8.36
N GLU A 17 47.42 4.13 7.21
CA GLU A 17 48.27 4.90 6.30
C GLU A 17 48.27 4.34 4.88
N GLN A 18 48.56 5.18 3.92
CA GLN A 18 48.74 4.81 2.52
C GLN A 18 49.86 5.64 1.90
N THR A 19 50.79 4.97 1.20
CA THR A 19 51.82 5.67 0.42
C THR A 19 51.43 5.71 -1.05
N LEU A 20 51.38 6.95 -1.58
CA LEU A 20 51.02 7.20 -2.98
C LEU A 20 52.27 7.68 -3.72
N LEU A 21 52.48 7.18 -4.94
CA LEU A 21 53.42 7.79 -5.87
C LEU A 21 52.78 9.13 -6.34
N SER A 22 53.44 10.24 -6.06
CA SER A 22 52.84 11.55 -6.24
C SER A 22 52.91 11.99 -7.71
N GLY A 23 51.74 12.19 -8.33
CA GLY A 23 51.59 13.00 -9.54
C GLY A 23 51.52 14.50 -9.25
N SER A 24 51.19 15.28 -10.25
CA SER A 24 51.03 16.74 -10.12
C SER A 24 49.83 17.15 -9.27
N LYS A 25 48.86 16.22 -9.04
CA LYS A 25 47.64 16.46 -8.27
C LYS A 25 47.34 15.27 -7.36
N ILE A 26 47.10 15.55 -6.08
CA ILE A 26 46.78 14.54 -5.04
C ILE A 26 45.45 14.91 -4.41
N ARG A 27 44.55 13.94 -4.35
CA ARG A 27 43.27 14.08 -3.64
C ARG A 27 43.30 13.30 -2.33
N ILE A 28 42.98 13.96 -1.23
CA ILE A 28 43.00 13.41 0.12
C ILE A 28 41.75 13.75 0.89
N LEU A 29 41.42 12.93 1.89
CA LEU A 29 40.33 13.23 2.78
C LEU A 29 40.68 14.39 3.72
N GLU A 30 39.74 15.26 4.02
CA GLU A 30 39.87 16.34 4.99
C GLU A 30 40.39 15.81 6.33
N ASN A 31 41.22 16.58 7.03
CA ASN A 31 41.90 16.22 8.28
C ASN A 31 42.90 15.05 8.17
N SER A 32 43.23 14.59 6.98
CA SER A 32 44.34 13.66 6.78
C SER A 32 45.68 14.38 7.02
N LYS A 33 46.66 13.68 7.58
CA LYS A 33 48.00 14.14 7.74
C LYS A 33 48.89 13.59 6.63
N LEU A 34 49.81 14.40 6.14
CA LEU A 34 50.73 14.04 5.05
C LEU A 34 52.17 14.09 5.50
N ILE A 35 52.97 13.16 4.99
CA ILE A 35 54.43 13.24 4.95
C ILE A 35 54.84 13.17 3.47
N VAL A 36 55.62 14.13 3.03
CA VAL A 36 56.17 14.14 1.67
C VAL A 36 57.60 13.68 1.71
N SER A 37 57.93 12.70 0.90
CA SER A 37 59.32 12.19 0.73
C SER A 37 59.61 12.03 -0.74
N GLY A 38 60.87 11.98 -1.08
CA GLY A 38 61.24 11.77 -2.47
C GLY A 38 62.70 11.42 -2.63
N LYS A 39 63.01 10.91 -3.83
CA LYS A 39 64.36 10.54 -4.23
C LYS A 39 64.77 11.29 -5.47
N TYR A 40 65.89 11.99 -5.35
CA TYR A 40 66.51 12.67 -6.48
C TYR A 40 67.60 11.79 -7.11
N SER A 41 67.95 12.09 -8.36
CA SER A 41 69.02 11.39 -9.09
C SER A 41 70.41 11.76 -8.63
N ARG A 42 70.57 12.76 -7.78
CA ARG A 42 71.84 13.29 -7.24
C ARG A 42 71.74 13.50 -5.75
N PRO A 43 72.88 13.41 -5.01
CA PRO A 43 72.90 13.79 -3.60
C PRO A 43 72.54 15.24 -3.40
N LEU A 44 71.72 15.51 -2.35
CA LEU A 44 71.16 16.79 -2.01
C LEU A 44 72.04 17.47 -0.95
N ASN A 45 72.34 18.79 -1.14
CA ASN A 45 72.90 19.66 -0.12
C ASN A 45 71.78 20.28 0.71
N SER A 46 70.72 20.75 0.05
CA SER A 46 69.55 21.31 0.71
C SER A 46 68.28 21.11 -0.09
N ILE A 47 67.17 21.04 0.59
CA ILE A 47 65.84 21.05 -0.05
C ILE A 47 64.95 22.02 0.72
N LYS A 48 64.27 22.88 0.00
CA LYS A 48 63.23 23.78 0.53
C LYS A 48 61.88 23.15 0.14
N VAL A 49 61.10 22.79 1.17
CA VAL A 49 59.72 22.31 1.03
C VAL A 49 58.79 23.38 1.60
N GLU A 50 57.90 23.91 0.80
CA GLU A 50 56.94 24.95 1.22
C GLU A 50 55.52 24.46 0.99
N LEU A 51 54.68 24.59 2.04
CA LEU A 51 53.23 24.42 1.95
C LEU A 51 52.59 25.83 1.97
N ASP A 52 51.94 26.23 0.89
CA ASP A 52 51.25 27.52 0.78
C ASP A 52 52.17 28.72 1.22
N ARG A 53 53.47 28.68 0.84
CA ARG A 53 54.55 29.63 1.19
C ARG A 53 55.12 29.51 2.62
N THR A 54 54.65 28.54 3.42
CA THR A 54 55.22 28.23 4.73
C THR A 54 56.35 27.21 4.58
N SER A 55 57.56 27.52 5.00
CA SER A 55 58.71 26.62 4.90
C SER A 55 58.62 25.51 5.93
N LEU A 56 58.86 24.29 5.51
CA LEU A 56 58.78 23.08 6.32
C LEU A 56 60.15 22.49 6.56
N GLN A 57 60.37 21.94 7.75
CA GLN A 57 61.60 21.21 8.05
C GLN A 57 61.63 19.86 7.31
N SER A 58 62.75 19.56 6.71
CA SER A 58 62.98 18.33 5.99
C SER A 58 64.32 17.71 6.36
N ASN A 59 64.33 16.38 6.55
CA ASN A 59 65.52 15.58 6.76
C ASN A 59 66.03 15.10 5.38
N ILE A 60 67.34 15.19 5.20
CA ILE A 60 68.00 14.75 3.98
C ILE A 60 68.96 13.60 4.33
N ASN A 61 68.91 12.55 3.57
CA ASN A 61 69.88 11.45 3.64
C ASN A 61 70.33 11.13 2.19
N GLU A 62 71.55 11.59 1.84
CA GLU A 62 72.09 11.52 0.50
C GLU A 62 71.17 12.14 -0.60
N SER A 63 70.52 11.29 -1.36
CA SER A 63 69.61 11.71 -2.45
C SER A 63 68.13 11.62 -2.03
N ILE A 64 67.83 11.25 -0.79
CA ILE A 64 66.49 11.08 -0.28
C ILE A 64 66.14 12.20 0.71
N PHE A 65 64.94 12.73 0.62
CA PHE A 65 64.40 13.69 1.60
C PHE A 65 63.08 13.20 2.15
N SER A 66 62.75 13.66 3.35
CA SER A 66 61.41 13.47 3.96
C SER A 66 61.13 14.68 4.85
N THR A 67 59.88 15.17 4.84
CA THR A 67 59.42 16.18 5.78
C THR A 67 59.39 15.57 7.17
N SER A 68 59.88 16.31 8.18
CA SER A 68 59.92 15.89 9.58
C SER A 68 58.60 16.13 10.31
N GLU A 69 57.70 16.94 9.77
CA GLU A 69 56.42 17.31 10.35
C GLU A 69 55.25 16.80 9.50
N PHE A 70 54.14 16.46 10.17
CA PHE A 70 52.89 16.13 9.53
C PHE A 70 52.23 17.41 8.99
N LEU A 71 51.85 17.37 7.73
CA LEU A 71 51.10 18.41 7.06
C LEU A 71 49.61 18.16 7.14
N THR A 72 48.82 19.14 7.49
CA THR A 72 47.37 19.10 7.39
C THR A 72 46.92 20.14 6.37
N PRO A 73 46.77 19.77 5.10
CA PRO A 73 46.43 20.72 4.04
C PRO A 73 45.03 21.28 4.22
N GLN A 74 44.90 22.55 3.81
CA GLN A 74 43.57 23.17 3.66
C GLN A 74 42.87 22.67 2.41
N LYS A 75 41.68 23.18 2.12
CA LYS A 75 40.79 22.70 1.04
C LYS A 75 41.52 22.64 -0.34
N VAL A 76 42.36 23.55 -0.62
CA VAL A 76 43.28 23.52 -1.78
C VAL A 76 44.62 24.08 -1.31
N SER A 77 45.70 23.31 -1.45
CA SER A 77 47.03 23.66 -1.01
C SER A 77 48.04 23.27 -2.08
N GLU A 78 49.15 23.98 -2.13
CA GLU A 78 50.26 23.71 -3.02
C GLU A 78 51.55 23.45 -2.22
N ILE A 79 52.22 22.32 -2.51
CA ILE A 79 53.54 22.04 -2.00
C ILE A 79 54.55 22.31 -3.10
N THR A 80 55.46 23.25 -2.82
CA THR A 80 56.55 23.57 -3.70
C THR A 80 57.85 22.97 -3.19
N LEU A 81 58.55 22.24 -4.08
CA LEU A 81 59.82 21.60 -3.79
C LEU A 81 60.91 22.29 -4.60
N CYS A 82 61.95 22.76 -3.93
CA CYS A 82 63.14 23.34 -4.55
C CYS A 82 64.39 22.67 -3.93
N ALA A 83 65.11 21.89 -4.70
CA ALA A 83 66.29 21.18 -4.26
C ALA A 83 67.57 21.80 -4.82
N LYS A 84 68.66 21.67 -4.03
CA LYS A 84 69.99 22.09 -4.40
C LYS A 84 70.97 20.93 -4.15
N ASP A 85 71.73 20.56 -5.16
CA ASP A 85 72.72 19.49 -5.06
C ASP A 85 74.02 19.93 -4.39
N ASN A 86 74.90 18.95 -4.12
CA ASN A 86 76.22 19.24 -3.49
C ASN A 86 77.15 20.11 -4.33
N TYR A 87 76.82 20.33 -5.60
CA TYR A 87 77.59 21.23 -6.50
C TYR A 87 76.96 22.64 -6.58
N GLY A 88 75.91 22.89 -5.83
CA GLY A 88 75.24 24.20 -5.79
C GLY A 88 74.21 24.39 -6.93
N LEU A 89 73.92 23.40 -7.73
CA LEU A 89 72.92 23.46 -8.81
C LEU A 89 71.52 23.39 -8.23
N GLU A 90 70.70 24.39 -8.57
CA GLU A 90 69.28 24.42 -8.15
C GLU A 90 68.36 23.76 -9.17
N GLN A 91 67.36 23.05 -8.71
CA GLN A 91 66.31 22.50 -9.53
C GLN A 91 65.50 23.59 -10.23
N LYS A 92 65.44 23.51 -11.58
CA LYS A 92 64.54 24.33 -12.40
C LYS A 92 63.89 23.48 -13.48
N PRO A 93 62.53 23.57 -13.67
CA PRO A 93 61.58 24.27 -12.84
C PRO A 93 61.38 23.62 -11.44
N GLN A 94 60.80 24.38 -10.49
CA GLN A 94 60.38 23.85 -9.19
C GLN A 94 59.31 22.80 -9.41
N THR A 95 59.27 21.78 -8.52
CA THR A 95 58.19 20.79 -8.55
C THR A 95 57.03 21.32 -7.68
N ILE A 96 55.86 21.37 -8.27
CA ILE A 96 54.63 21.78 -7.60
C ILE A 96 53.69 20.62 -7.50
N LEU A 97 53.25 20.27 -6.27
CA LEU A 97 52.24 19.28 -6.00
C LEU A 97 50.95 19.97 -5.55
N LYS A 98 49.89 19.82 -6.29
CA LYS A 98 48.57 20.35 -5.91
C LYS A 98 47.83 19.32 -5.07
N ILE A 99 47.36 19.76 -3.89
CA ILE A 99 46.62 18.95 -2.97
C ILE A 99 45.19 19.47 -2.92
N GLU A 100 44.22 18.63 -3.20
CA GLU A 100 42.81 18.90 -3.01
C GLU A 100 42.27 18.02 -1.88
N SER A 101 41.78 18.63 -0.82
CA SER A 101 41.06 17.91 0.21
C SER A 101 39.54 17.85 -0.13
N PHE A 102 38.97 16.72 0.04
CA PHE A 102 37.53 16.53 -0.09
C PHE A 102 36.91 16.12 1.26
N GLN A 103 35.65 16.44 1.42
CA GLN A 103 34.91 16.12 2.64
C GLN A 103 34.33 14.72 2.55
N ASP A 104 34.23 14.08 3.69
CA ASP A 104 33.47 12.86 3.90
C ASP A 104 31.98 13.17 3.71
N SER A 105 31.33 12.47 2.82
CA SER A 105 29.94 12.65 2.47
C SER A 105 29.05 11.98 3.52
N LEU A 106 27.86 12.49 3.72
CA LEU A 106 26.88 11.84 4.60
C LEU A 106 26.33 10.57 3.91
N PRO A 107 25.97 9.54 4.66
CA PRO A 107 25.34 8.34 4.11
C PRO A 107 24.12 8.66 3.26
N GLN A 108 24.02 8.04 2.10
CA GLN A 108 22.81 8.04 1.27
C GLN A 108 21.88 6.93 1.77
N VAL A 109 20.64 7.27 2.05
CA VAL A 109 19.68 6.37 2.69
C VAL A 109 18.37 6.34 1.91
N GLU A 110 17.86 5.14 1.64
CA GLU A 110 16.62 4.93 0.90
C GLU A 110 15.72 3.91 1.59
N LEU A 111 14.44 4.22 1.68
CA LEU A 111 13.36 3.31 2.06
C LEU A 111 12.40 3.17 0.88
N SER A 112 12.35 1.98 0.27
CA SER A 112 11.51 1.67 -0.88
C SER A 112 10.65 0.42 -0.62
N GLY A 113 9.89 -0.04 -1.62
CA GLY A 113 8.91 -1.14 -1.49
C GLY A 113 7.49 -0.66 -1.18
N ILE A 114 7.30 0.56 -0.69
CA ILE A 114 6.00 1.18 -0.42
C ILE A 114 5.95 2.61 -0.97
N PRO A 115 4.74 3.11 -1.35
CA PRO A 115 4.54 4.50 -1.75
C PRO A 115 4.86 5.48 -0.60
N ASN A 116 4.99 6.77 -0.91
CA ASN A 116 5.21 7.80 0.11
C ASN A 116 4.01 7.95 1.05
N SER A 117 2.81 7.67 0.55
CA SER A 117 1.59 7.68 1.33
C SER A 117 0.73 6.50 0.93
N SER A 118 0.23 5.74 1.90
CA SER A 118 -0.62 4.57 1.68
C SER A 118 -1.58 4.37 2.85
N ALA A 119 -2.65 3.63 2.57
CA ALA A 119 -3.59 3.18 3.57
C ALA A 119 -3.75 1.66 3.44
N ILE A 120 -3.66 0.95 4.55
CA ILE A 120 -3.63 -0.51 4.59
C ILE A 120 -4.53 -1.04 5.71
N LEU A 121 -4.92 -2.30 5.60
CA LEU A 121 -5.55 -3.01 6.72
C LEU A 121 -4.49 -3.42 7.76
N LYS A 122 -4.92 -3.60 9.01
CA LYS A 122 -4.06 -4.08 10.09
C LYS A 122 -3.41 -5.44 9.78
N GLU A 123 -4.10 -6.27 9.00
CA GLU A 123 -3.69 -7.60 8.59
C GLU A 123 -2.68 -7.60 7.43
N ASP A 124 -2.53 -6.48 6.74
CA ASP A 124 -1.58 -6.37 5.62
C ASP A 124 -0.12 -6.41 6.10
N ILE A 125 0.75 -6.93 5.24
CA ILE A 125 2.18 -7.00 5.49
C ILE A 125 2.90 -6.18 4.45
N LEU A 126 3.70 -5.23 4.92
CA LEU A 126 4.51 -4.37 4.09
C LEU A 126 5.85 -5.04 3.78
N ASP A 127 6.24 -5.05 2.53
CA ASP A 127 7.57 -5.48 2.08
C ASP A 127 8.44 -4.23 1.92
N LEU A 128 9.36 -4.03 2.86
CA LEU A 128 10.20 -2.85 2.94
C LEU A 128 11.60 -3.18 2.45
N HIS A 129 12.12 -2.40 1.53
CA HIS A 129 13.48 -2.48 1.05
C HIS A 129 14.29 -1.33 1.63
N LEU A 130 15.26 -1.66 2.45
CA LEU A 130 16.14 -0.74 3.14
C LEU A 130 17.49 -0.71 2.42
N SER A 131 17.98 0.45 2.04
CA SER A 131 19.32 0.61 1.52
C SER A 131 20.04 1.83 2.11
N ALA A 132 21.31 1.66 2.41
CA ALA A 132 22.19 2.76 2.77
C ALA A 132 23.57 2.55 2.13
N ASN A 133 24.20 3.63 1.71
CA ASN A 133 25.51 3.63 1.09
C ASN A 133 26.35 4.79 1.62
N ASP A 134 27.63 4.53 1.89
CA ASP A 134 28.57 5.50 2.40
C ASP A 134 29.97 5.24 1.82
N ASP A 135 30.77 6.27 1.62
CA ASP A 135 32.08 6.18 1.02
C ASP A 135 33.15 5.63 1.98
N PHE A 136 32.98 5.82 3.31
CA PHE A 136 33.95 5.41 4.34
C PHE A 136 33.39 4.45 5.39
N GLY A 137 32.15 3.99 5.21
CA GLY A 137 31.54 2.94 6.00
C GLY A 137 30.45 3.38 6.95
N LEU A 138 29.49 2.49 7.09
CA LEU A 138 28.29 2.66 7.89
C LEU A 138 28.51 2.16 9.31
N LYS A 139 28.33 3.05 10.29
CA LYS A 139 28.42 2.73 11.70
C LYS A 139 27.12 2.21 12.28
N TYR A 140 25.99 2.67 11.75
CA TYR A 140 24.67 2.40 12.32
C TYR A 140 23.60 2.55 11.26
N THR A 141 22.63 1.63 11.23
CA THR A 141 21.43 1.71 10.42
C THR A 141 20.22 1.28 11.23
N ALA A 142 19.09 1.96 11.05
CA ALA A 142 17.84 1.59 11.69
C ALA A 142 16.63 2.04 10.86
N LEU A 143 15.51 1.36 11.07
CA LEU A 143 14.19 1.84 10.67
C LEU A 143 13.57 2.56 11.87
N GLU A 144 13.34 3.86 11.73
CA GLU A 144 12.63 4.67 12.72
C GLU A 144 11.13 4.67 12.38
N ILE A 145 10.31 4.35 13.37
CA ILE A 145 8.86 4.27 13.25
C ILE A 145 8.25 5.15 14.32
N SER A 146 7.41 6.09 13.90
CA SER A 146 6.60 6.92 14.78
C SER A 146 5.12 6.56 14.58
N ILE A 147 4.42 6.24 15.66
CA ILE A 147 3.00 5.94 15.65
C ILE A 147 2.29 7.16 16.19
N LEU A 148 1.37 7.69 15.41
CA LEU A 148 0.57 8.85 15.75
C LEU A 148 -0.90 8.43 15.89
N LYS A 149 -1.55 9.00 16.89
CA LYS A 149 -2.98 8.83 17.13
C LYS A 149 -3.65 10.19 17.16
N LYS A 150 -4.86 10.28 16.63
CA LYS A 150 -5.67 11.48 16.74
C LYS A 150 -6.14 11.68 18.18
N ASN A 151 -6.03 12.92 18.65
CA ASN A 151 -6.64 13.35 19.90
C ASN A 151 -8.09 13.84 19.65
N ASN A 152 -8.80 14.23 20.73
CA ASN A 152 -10.16 14.73 20.66
C ASN A 152 -10.32 16.05 19.86
N ASN A 153 -9.22 16.74 19.56
CA ASN A 153 -9.20 17.98 18.75
C ASN A 153 -8.83 17.72 17.28
N ASP A 154 -8.84 16.46 16.84
CA ASP A 154 -8.43 16.02 15.50
C ASP A 154 -6.95 16.26 15.16
N ASP A 155 -6.10 16.59 16.16
CA ASP A 155 -4.68 16.74 15.98
C ASP A 155 -3.96 15.41 16.13
N TRP A 156 -2.93 15.18 15.29
CA TRP A 156 -2.09 14.00 15.36
C TRP A 156 -1.02 14.15 16.44
N ASN A 157 -1.08 13.32 17.48
CA ASN A 157 -0.05 13.25 18.51
C ASN A 157 0.77 11.97 18.40
N THR A 158 2.08 12.09 18.58
CA THR A 158 2.96 10.92 18.63
C THR A 158 2.68 10.15 19.92
N GLU A 159 2.10 8.97 19.80
CA GLU A 159 1.84 8.06 20.92
C GLU A 159 3.06 7.26 21.27
N ARG A 160 3.76 6.74 20.24
CA ARG A 160 4.95 5.90 20.41
C ARG A 160 5.95 6.14 19.28
N LYS A 161 7.24 6.14 19.65
CA LYS A 161 8.34 6.20 18.69
C LYS A 161 9.38 5.17 19.08
N PHE A 162 9.84 4.37 18.12
CA PHE A 162 10.87 3.37 18.35
C PHE A 162 11.75 3.19 17.10
N ARG A 163 12.91 2.55 17.32
CA ARG A 163 13.88 2.24 16.27
C ARG A 163 14.13 0.74 16.22
N LYS A 164 14.03 0.16 15.06
CA LYS A 164 14.42 -1.22 14.78
C LYS A 164 15.81 -1.20 14.16
N THR A 165 16.80 -1.59 14.95
CA THR A 165 18.21 -1.67 14.51
C THR A 165 18.45 -2.99 13.79
N PHE A 166 19.32 -2.95 12.80
CA PHE A 166 19.69 -4.14 12.03
C PHE A 166 21.12 -4.52 12.35
N PRO A 167 21.37 -5.80 12.73
CA PRO A 167 22.71 -6.28 12.91
C PRO A 167 23.44 -6.33 11.57
N PHE A 168 24.52 -5.63 11.45
CA PHE A 168 25.47 -5.77 10.36
C PHE A 168 26.89 -5.71 10.90
N ASN A 169 27.84 -6.22 10.12
CA ASN A 169 29.21 -6.26 10.55
C ASN A 169 29.77 -4.83 10.66
N HIS A 170 29.88 -4.31 11.88
CA HIS A 170 30.35 -2.96 12.19
C HIS A 170 31.85 -2.81 11.88
N SER A 171 32.24 -2.98 10.62
CA SER A 171 33.59 -2.66 10.18
C SER A 171 33.56 -1.38 9.37
N THR A 172 34.61 -0.57 9.49
CA THR A 172 34.87 0.60 8.65
C THR A 172 34.93 0.29 7.17
N GLN A 173 34.81 -0.96 6.78
CA GLN A 173 34.85 -1.44 5.39
C GLN A 173 33.43 -1.71 4.81
N THR A 174 32.38 -1.68 5.63
CA THR A 174 31.02 -1.93 5.15
C THR A 174 30.43 -0.65 4.59
N GLN A 175 30.62 -0.45 3.31
CA GLN A 175 30.15 0.75 2.59
C GLN A 175 28.67 0.68 2.20
N THR A 176 28.12 -0.52 2.04
CA THR A 176 26.74 -0.71 1.55
C THR A 176 25.97 -1.62 2.49
N PHE A 177 24.76 -1.19 2.83
CA PHE A 177 23.76 -1.98 3.55
C PHE A 177 22.54 -2.15 2.64
N LYS A 178 22.04 -3.38 2.51
CA LYS A 178 20.77 -3.69 1.83
C LYS A 178 20.06 -4.80 2.59
N GLN A 179 18.81 -4.56 2.92
CA GLN A 179 17.99 -5.56 3.61
C GLN A 179 16.52 -5.41 3.23
N ASN A 180 15.88 -6.54 2.94
CA ASN A 180 14.44 -6.61 2.79
C ASN A 180 13.84 -7.10 4.10
N ILE A 181 12.79 -6.46 4.55
CA ILE A 181 12.07 -6.83 5.76
C ILE A 181 10.56 -6.87 5.51
N LEU A 182 9.91 -7.83 6.11
CA LEU A 182 8.47 -7.86 6.21
C LEU A 182 8.05 -7.14 7.50
N PHE A 183 7.16 -6.18 7.38
CA PHE A 183 6.64 -5.42 8.52
C PHE A 183 5.14 -5.65 8.65
N SER A 184 4.71 -6.11 9.83
CA SER A 184 3.30 -6.34 10.16
C SER A 184 2.85 -5.36 11.24
N PRO A 185 1.76 -4.60 11.01
CA PRO A 185 1.16 -3.77 12.03
C PRO A 185 0.72 -4.55 13.29
N ILE A 186 0.28 -5.81 13.12
CA ILE A 186 -0.13 -6.68 14.24
C ILE A 186 1.05 -6.98 15.16
N SER A 187 2.21 -7.34 14.60
CA SER A 187 3.40 -7.68 15.38
C SER A 187 3.94 -6.53 16.23
N GLU A 188 3.66 -5.29 15.83
CA GLU A 188 4.04 -4.09 16.56
C GLU A 188 2.87 -3.51 17.39
N SER A 189 1.76 -4.25 17.54
CA SER A 189 0.57 -3.86 18.33
C SER A 189 -0.04 -2.53 17.87
N ILE A 190 -0.08 -2.31 16.55
CA ILE A 190 -0.63 -1.11 15.94
C ILE A 190 -2.13 -1.31 15.72
N SER A 191 -2.92 -0.30 16.02
CA SER A 191 -4.37 -0.35 15.96
C SER A 191 -4.93 0.37 14.73
N PRO A 192 -6.12 -0.04 14.22
CA PRO A 192 -6.81 0.76 13.22
C PRO A 192 -7.08 2.19 13.70
N GLY A 193 -6.98 3.16 12.79
CA GLY A 193 -7.09 4.58 13.08
C GLY A 193 -5.75 5.26 13.42
N GLU A 194 -4.67 4.51 13.53
CA GLU A 194 -3.33 5.06 13.78
C GLU A 194 -2.59 5.35 12.47
N LEU A 195 -1.72 6.36 12.51
CA LEU A 195 -0.85 6.77 11.41
C LEU A 195 0.60 6.42 11.74
N LEU A 196 1.24 5.70 10.85
CA LEU A 196 2.66 5.36 10.92
C LEU A 196 3.46 6.34 10.07
N ILE A 197 4.54 6.86 10.65
CA ILE A 197 5.58 7.55 9.88
C ILE A 197 6.84 6.71 9.97
N MET A 198 7.32 6.22 8.83
CA MET A 198 8.50 5.38 8.73
C MET A 198 9.59 6.08 7.95
N LYS A 199 10.82 5.97 8.42
CA LYS A 199 12.03 6.39 7.70
C LYS A 199 13.21 5.53 8.08
N MET A 200 14.06 5.25 7.11
CA MET A 200 15.36 4.66 7.39
C MET A 200 16.35 5.74 7.79
N ILE A 201 17.16 5.44 8.79
CA ILE A 201 18.26 6.31 9.25
C ILE A 201 19.58 5.56 9.19
N ALA A 202 20.64 6.28 8.89
CA ALA A 202 22.01 5.77 8.93
C ALA A 202 22.97 6.80 9.48
N ARG A 203 24.09 6.35 10.00
CA ARG A 203 25.20 7.16 10.48
C ARG A 203 26.51 6.53 10.05
N ASP A 204 27.46 7.35 9.65
CA ASP A 204 28.84 6.98 9.37
C ASP A 204 29.70 6.93 10.65
N PHE A 205 30.99 6.66 10.49
CA PHE A 205 31.96 6.64 11.58
C PHE A 205 32.53 8.01 11.91
N LYS A 206 32.27 9.06 11.12
CA LYS A 206 32.81 10.41 11.33
C LYS A 206 32.30 10.99 12.65
N PRO A 207 33.20 11.40 13.56
CA PRO A 207 32.81 12.01 14.83
C PRO A 207 31.97 13.29 14.63
N GLY A 208 30.83 13.35 15.30
CA GLY A 208 29.92 14.52 15.21
C GLY A 208 29.07 14.59 13.95
N SER A 209 29.15 13.60 13.06
CA SER A 209 28.28 13.53 11.88
C SER A 209 26.81 13.41 12.29
N PRO A 210 25.88 14.16 11.67
CA PRO A 210 24.45 13.98 11.89
C PRO A 210 23.96 12.65 11.32
N GLU A 211 22.81 12.20 11.77
CA GLU A 211 22.11 11.06 11.16
C GLU A 211 21.53 11.49 9.80
N SER A 212 21.80 10.70 8.77
CA SER A 212 21.11 10.78 7.49
C SER A 212 19.79 10.01 7.55
N SER A 213 18.77 10.49 6.86
CA SER A 213 17.47 9.83 6.79
C SER A 213 16.95 9.76 5.37
N SER A 214 16.21 8.71 5.07
CA SER A 214 15.39 8.63 3.86
C SER A 214 14.21 9.61 3.92
N ASP A 215 13.48 9.71 2.82
CA ASP A 215 12.14 10.30 2.82
C ASP A 215 11.22 9.56 3.80
N GLU A 216 10.28 10.29 4.39
CA GLU A 216 9.28 9.74 5.28
C GLU A 216 8.17 9.05 4.48
N LYS A 217 7.75 7.87 4.96
CA LYS A 217 6.61 7.13 4.44
C LYS A 217 5.47 7.20 5.44
N TYR A 218 4.29 7.57 4.96
CA TYR A 218 3.08 7.75 5.75
C TYR A 218 2.12 6.60 5.49
N ILE A 219 1.76 5.83 6.51
CA ILE A 219 0.92 4.66 6.38
C ILE A 219 -0.22 4.77 7.38
N TYR A 220 -1.45 4.90 6.87
CA TYR A 220 -2.65 4.92 7.71
C TYR A 220 -3.22 3.51 7.83
N ILE A 221 -3.55 3.10 9.06
CA ILE A 221 -4.15 1.79 9.32
C ILE A 221 -5.66 1.93 9.30
N LEU A 222 -6.27 1.38 8.25
CA LEU A 222 -7.71 1.43 8.05
C LEU A 222 -8.46 0.48 8.99
N THR A 223 -9.67 0.87 9.40
CA THR A 223 -10.66 -0.07 9.90
C THR A 223 -11.26 -0.87 8.74
N GLN A 224 -11.93 -1.98 9.03
CA GLN A 224 -12.63 -2.78 8.01
C GLN A 224 -13.72 -1.97 7.31
N GLU A 225 -14.40 -1.11 8.05
CA GLU A 225 -15.48 -0.24 7.56
C GLU A 225 -14.95 0.88 6.67
N GLU A 226 -13.85 1.55 7.05
CA GLU A 226 -13.20 2.56 6.22
C GLU A 226 -12.70 1.96 4.91
N HIS A 227 -12.08 0.77 4.99
CA HIS A 227 -11.63 0.04 3.80
C HIS A 227 -12.79 -0.32 2.88
N LEU A 228 -13.89 -0.82 3.43
CA LEU A 228 -15.09 -1.14 2.63
C LEU A 228 -15.73 0.12 2.01
N LYS A 229 -15.69 1.27 2.71
CA LYS A 229 -16.15 2.54 2.15
C LYS A 229 -15.33 2.94 0.92
N ILE A 230 -13.99 2.90 1.02
CA ILE A 230 -13.08 3.22 -0.10
C ILE A 230 -13.30 2.25 -1.27
N LEU A 231 -13.47 0.96 -0.99
CA LEU A 231 -13.80 -0.03 -2.02
C LEU A 231 -15.13 0.29 -2.71
N SER A 232 -16.16 0.66 -1.95
CA SER A 232 -17.46 1.02 -2.51
C SER A 232 -17.37 2.22 -3.45
N GLU A 233 -16.58 3.24 -3.09
CA GLU A 233 -16.31 4.41 -3.94
C GLU A 233 -15.56 4.00 -5.22
N LYS A 234 -14.59 3.07 -5.12
CA LYS A 234 -13.87 2.55 -6.29
C LYS A 234 -14.78 1.75 -7.21
N LEU A 235 -15.70 0.98 -6.65
CA LEU A 235 -16.68 0.22 -7.42
C LEU A 235 -17.68 1.14 -8.16
N GLU A 236 -18.07 2.27 -7.56
CA GLU A 236 -18.86 3.31 -8.26
C GLU A 236 -18.08 3.91 -9.43
N GLU A 237 -16.79 4.23 -9.25
CA GLU A 237 -15.95 4.72 -10.34
C GLU A 237 -15.86 3.71 -11.51
N LEU A 238 -15.75 2.42 -11.19
CA LEU A 238 -15.73 1.36 -12.22
C LEU A 238 -17.07 1.24 -12.95
N LEU A 239 -18.19 1.39 -12.24
CA LEU A 239 -19.51 1.44 -12.86
C LEU A 239 -19.62 2.62 -13.84
N ASP A 240 -19.17 3.81 -13.45
CA ASP A 240 -19.15 4.98 -14.35
C ASP A 240 -18.30 4.71 -15.61
N LYS A 241 -17.18 3.98 -15.47
CA LYS A 241 -16.36 3.57 -16.62
C LYS A 241 -17.08 2.59 -17.55
N ILE A 242 -17.84 1.63 -17.01
CA ILE A 242 -18.67 0.72 -17.82
C ILE A 242 -19.78 1.48 -18.54
N GLN A 243 -20.41 2.46 -17.88
CA GLN A 243 -21.41 3.32 -18.52
C GLN A 243 -20.82 4.15 -19.66
N ASN A 244 -19.61 4.70 -19.48
CA ASN A 244 -18.89 5.44 -20.52
C ASN A 244 -18.51 4.53 -21.69
N LEU A 245 -18.08 3.30 -21.43
CA LEU A 245 -17.81 2.30 -22.47
C LEU A 245 -19.07 1.99 -23.28
N LYS A 246 -20.21 1.77 -22.61
CA LYS A 246 -21.51 1.57 -23.27
C LYS A 246 -21.89 2.78 -24.15
N TYR A 247 -21.72 3.99 -23.63
CA TYR A 247 -22.01 5.20 -24.40
C TYR A 247 -21.16 5.26 -25.68
N SER A 248 -19.85 5.07 -25.56
CA SER A 248 -18.91 5.05 -26.67
C SER A 248 -19.25 3.96 -27.70
N GLU A 249 -19.61 2.77 -27.22
CA GLU A 249 -19.99 1.65 -28.12
C GLU A 249 -21.31 1.92 -28.84
N ASN A 250 -22.29 2.49 -28.18
CA ASN A 250 -23.55 2.87 -28.82
C ASN A 250 -23.33 3.97 -29.85
N GLU A 251 -22.46 4.96 -29.60
CA GLU A 251 -22.09 5.98 -30.58
C GLU A 251 -21.42 5.35 -31.81
N ASN A 252 -20.49 4.40 -31.59
CA ASN A 252 -19.82 3.67 -32.66
C ASN A 252 -20.80 2.84 -33.52
N LEU A 253 -21.76 2.17 -32.85
CA LEU A 253 -22.87 1.47 -33.53
C LEU A 253 -23.71 2.43 -34.41
N GLN A 254 -24.09 3.60 -33.89
CA GLN A 254 -24.85 4.59 -34.66
C GLN A 254 -24.06 5.10 -35.85
N ASN A 255 -22.75 5.29 -35.72
CA ASN A 255 -21.89 5.67 -36.83
C ASN A 255 -21.81 4.56 -37.91
N ASN A 256 -21.71 3.29 -37.49
CA ASN A 256 -21.76 2.16 -38.40
C ASN A 256 -23.08 2.07 -39.17
N ILE A 257 -24.21 2.32 -38.50
CA ILE A 257 -25.53 2.36 -39.17
C ILE A 257 -25.58 3.47 -40.25
N LYS A 258 -25.17 4.70 -39.90
CA LYS A 258 -25.11 5.83 -40.84
C LYS A 258 -24.26 5.53 -42.08
N VAL A 259 -23.09 4.87 -41.86
CA VAL A 259 -22.18 4.51 -42.95
C VAL A 259 -22.77 3.43 -43.84
N SER A 260 -23.45 2.43 -43.30
CA SER A 260 -24.07 1.34 -44.06
C SER A 260 -25.28 1.79 -44.91
N GLU A 261 -25.98 2.85 -44.48
CA GLU A 261 -27.16 3.42 -45.16
C GLU A 261 -26.82 4.47 -46.24
N SER A 262 -25.54 4.93 -46.28
CA SER A 262 -25.14 6.00 -47.21
C SER A 262 -24.90 5.48 -48.62
N ASP A 263 -25.86 5.66 -49.52
CA ASP A 263 -25.89 5.14 -50.89
C ASP A 263 -25.00 5.88 -51.91
N SER A 264 -24.35 7.01 -51.58
CA SER A 264 -23.80 7.92 -52.59
C SER A 264 -22.43 8.57 -52.30
N LYS A 265 -21.71 8.13 -51.33
CA LYS A 265 -20.40 8.72 -51.04
C LYS A 265 -19.29 8.15 -51.92
N LYS A 266 -18.30 9.00 -52.30
CA LYS A 266 -17.09 8.56 -52.98
C LYS A 266 -16.42 7.45 -52.17
N LEU A 267 -15.95 6.41 -52.85
CA LEU A 267 -15.37 5.18 -52.22
C LEU A 267 -14.25 5.45 -51.21
N GLU A 268 -13.49 6.54 -51.40
CA GLU A 268 -12.40 6.93 -50.50
C GLU A 268 -12.90 7.41 -49.14
N ASN A 269 -13.90 8.27 -49.10
CA ASN A 269 -14.49 8.75 -47.85
C ASN A 269 -15.12 7.62 -47.03
N LEU A 270 -15.69 6.62 -47.72
CA LEU A 270 -16.29 5.46 -47.04
C LEU A 270 -15.25 4.56 -46.34
N ASN A 271 -14.07 4.41 -46.93
CA ASN A 271 -12.97 3.66 -46.27
C ASN A 271 -12.45 4.37 -45.03
N GLU A 272 -12.34 5.70 -45.04
CA GLU A 272 -11.94 6.51 -43.91
C GLU A 272 -12.96 6.40 -42.75
N GLU A 273 -14.24 6.50 -43.05
CA GLU A 273 -15.32 6.35 -42.04
C GLU A 273 -15.35 4.94 -41.44
N ILE A 274 -15.16 3.87 -42.24
CA ILE A 274 -15.08 2.49 -41.71
C ILE A 274 -13.81 2.30 -40.87
N LEU A 275 -12.70 2.90 -41.28
CA LEU A 275 -11.46 2.84 -40.52
C LEU A 275 -11.60 3.53 -39.17
N GLU A 276 -12.30 4.67 -39.13
CA GLU A 276 -12.60 5.37 -37.87
C GLU A 276 -13.46 4.51 -36.94
N ILE A 277 -14.52 3.88 -37.45
CA ILE A 277 -15.37 2.96 -36.70
C ILE A 277 -14.54 1.79 -36.14
N PHE A 278 -13.66 1.19 -36.96
CA PHE A 278 -12.76 0.12 -36.51
C PHE A 278 -11.79 0.59 -35.42
N GLN A 279 -11.21 1.79 -35.53
CA GLN A 279 -10.31 2.34 -34.55
C GLN A 279 -11.01 2.61 -33.21
N ASN A 280 -12.24 3.13 -33.27
CA ASN A 280 -13.08 3.34 -32.09
C ASN A 280 -13.42 2.01 -31.41
N GLU A 281 -13.76 0.97 -32.18
CA GLU A 281 -14.02 -0.37 -31.68
C GLU A 281 -12.81 -0.98 -31.01
N ALA A 282 -11.61 -0.83 -31.62
CA ALA A 282 -10.36 -1.29 -31.03
C ALA A 282 -10.04 -0.55 -29.71
N THR A 283 -10.33 0.76 -29.66
CA THR A 283 -10.18 1.57 -28.45
C THR A 283 -11.14 1.11 -27.35
N ASN A 284 -12.41 0.86 -27.68
CA ASN A 284 -13.41 0.33 -26.75
C ASN A 284 -13.00 -1.04 -26.20
N LYS A 285 -12.44 -1.92 -27.04
CA LYS A 285 -11.90 -3.21 -26.64
C LYS A 285 -10.76 -3.08 -25.60
N GLU A 286 -9.82 -2.16 -25.84
CA GLU A 286 -8.71 -1.90 -24.90
C GLU A 286 -9.23 -1.29 -23.59
N TYR A 287 -10.18 -0.39 -23.67
CA TYR A 287 -10.80 0.23 -22.50
C TYR A 287 -11.58 -0.79 -21.66
N ALA A 288 -12.29 -1.73 -22.30
CA ALA A 288 -12.92 -2.86 -21.60
C ALA A 288 -11.89 -3.70 -20.81
N LEU A 289 -10.72 -3.97 -21.41
CA LEU A 289 -9.64 -4.70 -20.72
C LEU A 289 -9.07 -3.90 -19.53
N GLN A 290 -8.90 -2.60 -19.70
CA GLN A 290 -8.46 -1.74 -18.61
C GLN A 290 -9.45 -1.76 -17.44
N ILE A 291 -10.75 -1.62 -17.69
CA ILE A 291 -11.80 -1.70 -16.66
C ILE A 291 -11.75 -3.07 -15.97
N ALA A 292 -11.62 -4.16 -16.73
CA ALA A 292 -11.54 -5.50 -16.17
C ALA A 292 -10.33 -5.67 -15.23
N ASN A 293 -9.16 -5.18 -15.61
CA ASN A 293 -7.96 -5.23 -14.77
C ASN A 293 -8.10 -4.38 -13.49
N GLU A 294 -8.66 -3.19 -13.58
CA GLU A 294 -8.93 -2.35 -12.42
C GLU A 294 -9.96 -3.01 -11.48
N MET A 295 -11.01 -3.64 -12.02
CA MET A 295 -12.00 -4.38 -11.25
C MET A 295 -11.39 -5.61 -10.56
N ALA A 296 -10.50 -6.34 -11.23
CA ALA A 296 -9.78 -7.47 -10.65
C ALA A 296 -8.94 -7.05 -9.44
N ASN A 297 -8.25 -5.90 -9.55
CA ASN A 297 -7.49 -5.34 -8.46
C ASN A 297 -8.39 -4.90 -7.29
N ALA A 298 -9.53 -4.28 -7.58
CA ALA A 298 -10.50 -3.90 -6.55
C ALA A 298 -11.09 -5.13 -5.85
N LEU A 299 -11.41 -6.20 -6.60
CA LEU A 299 -11.87 -7.47 -6.04
C LEU A 299 -10.80 -8.13 -5.16
N LYS A 300 -9.53 -8.12 -5.57
CA LYS A 300 -8.41 -8.62 -4.77
C LYS A 300 -8.34 -7.93 -3.41
N GLU A 301 -8.45 -6.60 -3.38
CA GLU A 301 -8.46 -5.82 -2.12
C GLU A 301 -9.74 -6.11 -1.31
N ALA A 302 -10.91 -6.20 -1.96
CA ALA A 302 -12.18 -6.51 -1.32
C ALA A 302 -12.17 -7.88 -0.62
N LEU A 303 -11.53 -8.88 -1.21
CA LEU A 303 -11.42 -10.23 -0.64
C LEU A 303 -10.60 -10.29 0.66
N LYS A 304 -9.76 -9.28 0.95
CA LYS A 304 -9.08 -9.13 2.25
C LYS A 304 -10.04 -8.68 3.35
N ASN A 305 -11.09 -7.94 3.00
CA ASN A 305 -12.05 -7.36 3.94
C ASN A 305 -13.06 -8.40 4.43
N GLN A 306 -13.20 -8.54 5.74
CA GLN A 306 -14.12 -9.51 6.35
C GLN A 306 -15.60 -9.11 6.20
N LEU A 307 -15.89 -7.82 6.06
CA LEU A 307 -17.24 -7.32 5.86
C LEU A 307 -17.73 -7.46 4.40
N PHE A 308 -16.81 -7.72 3.47
CA PHE A 308 -17.15 -7.98 2.07
C PHE A 308 -17.64 -9.43 1.92
N SER A 309 -18.96 -9.62 1.78
CA SER A 309 -19.58 -10.94 1.82
C SER A 309 -19.17 -11.84 0.64
N ASP A 310 -19.18 -13.15 0.86
CA ASP A 310 -18.90 -14.13 -0.21
C ASP A 310 -19.91 -14.03 -1.36
N LYS A 311 -21.16 -13.65 -1.07
CA LYS A 311 -22.19 -13.40 -2.07
C LYS A 311 -21.80 -12.21 -2.97
N THR A 312 -21.43 -11.09 -2.36
CA THR A 312 -20.97 -9.92 -3.11
C THR A 312 -19.71 -10.22 -3.91
N ALA A 313 -18.77 -10.98 -3.34
CA ALA A 313 -17.57 -11.44 -4.03
C ALA A 313 -17.90 -12.30 -5.27
N SER A 314 -18.89 -13.20 -5.14
CA SER A 314 -19.37 -14.03 -6.25
C SER A 314 -19.97 -13.18 -7.39
N GLN A 315 -20.82 -12.22 -7.06
CA GLN A 315 -21.40 -11.30 -8.04
C GLN A 315 -20.32 -10.51 -8.79
N TRP A 316 -19.30 -9.99 -8.07
CA TRP A 316 -18.19 -9.28 -8.69
C TRP A 316 -17.30 -10.18 -9.55
N THR A 317 -17.15 -11.45 -9.16
CA THR A 317 -16.43 -12.46 -9.95
C THR A 317 -17.18 -12.74 -11.26
N GLU A 318 -18.52 -12.81 -11.21
CA GLU A 318 -19.37 -13.01 -12.40
C GLU A 318 -19.29 -11.80 -13.35
N ILE A 319 -19.45 -10.57 -12.84
CA ILE A 319 -19.34 -9.33 -13.61
C ILE A 319 -17.98 -9.24 -14.29
N LEU A 320 -16.90 -9.51 -13.56
CA LEU A 320 -15.54 -9.49 -14.06
C LEU A 320 -15.32 -10.56 -15.16
N SER A 321 -15.87 -11.77 -14.97
CA SER A 321 -15.82 -12.85 -15.97
C SER A 321 -16.51 -12.44 -17.26
N GLU A 322 -17.72 -11.91 -17.17
CA GLU A 322 -18.49 -11.43 -18.33
C GLU A 322 -17.75 -10.28 -19.07
N LEU A 323 -17.10 -9.37 -18.33
CA LEU A 323 -16.33 -8.28 -18.93
C LEU A 323 -15.10 -8.79 -19.70
N TYR A 324 -14.40 -9.80 -19.18
CA TYR A 324 -13.30 -10.45 -19.92
C TYR A 324 -13.80 -11.20 -21.15
N GLU A 325 -14.94 -11.91 -21.06
CA GLU A 325 -15.55 -12.57 -22.22
C GLU A 325 -15.91 -11.57 -23.30
N LEU A 326 -16.58 -10.49 -22.93
CA LEU A 326 -16.98 -9.41 -23.83
C LEU A 326 -15.76 -8.82 -24.56
N GLN A 327 -14.69 -8.53 -23.85
CA GLN A 327 -13.44 -8.02 -24.41
C GLN A 327 -12.79 -9.02 -25.36
N LYS A 328 -12.68 -10.29 -24.96
CA LYS A 328 -11.94 -11.32 -25.68
C LYS A 328 -12.69 -11.82 -26.90
N ASN A 329 -14.00 -11.98 -26.80
CA ASN A 329 -14.83 -12.60 -27.82
C ASN A 329 -15.57 -11.54 -28.64
N ASP A 330 -16.53 -10.85 -28.05
CA ASP A 330 -17.46 -9.98 -28.77
C ASP A 330 -16.76 -8.77 -29.43
N PHE A 331 -15.95 -8.00 -28.68
CA PHE A 331 -15.18 -6.90 -29.25
C PHE A 331 -14.15 -7.37 -30.27
N SER A 332 -13.56 -8.56 -30.09
CA SER A 332 -12.60 -9.10 -31.05
C SER A 332 -13.29 -9.52 -32.34
N GLU A 333 -14.48 -10.12 -32.26
CA GLU A 333 -15.27 -10.50 -33.41
C GLU A 333 -15.77 -9.25 -34.16
N SER A 334 -16.25 -8.23 -33.46
CA SER A 334 -16.65 -6.94 -34.03
C SER A 334 -15.49 -6.28 -34.79
N CYS A 335 -14.30 -6.17 -34.15
CA CYS A 335 -13.10 -5.64 -34.82
C CYS A 335 -12.74 -6.41 -36.09
N ASN A 336 -12.75 -7.75 -36.04
CA ASN A 336 -12.43 -8.58 -37.20
C ASN A 336 -13.43 -8.40 -38.34
N THR A 337 -14.72 -8.29 -38.00
CA THR A 337 -15.82 -8.08 -38.95
C THR A 337 -15.71 -6.70 -39.59
N LEU A 338 -15.47 -5.64 -38.83
CA LEU A 338 -15.23 -4.27 -39.34
C LEU A 338 -13.98 -4.21 -40.23
N LYS A 339 -12.89 -4.89 -39.83
CA LYS A 339 -11.69 -4.99 -40.65
C LYS A 339 -11.98 -5.67 -42.01
N SER A 340 -12.79 -6.73 -42.01
CA SER A 340 -13.20 -7.41 -43.25
C SER A 340 -14.12 -6.55 -44.13
N ALA A 341 -14.85 -5.58 -43.55
CA ALA A 341 -15.67 -4.63 -44.29
C ALA A 341 -14.86 -3.62 -45.14
N LEU A 342 -13.56 -3.47 -44.86
CA LEU A 342 -12.65 -2.68 -45.73
C LEU A 342 -12.39 -3.36 -47.07
N GLU A 343 -12.61 -4.69 -47.19
CA GLU A 343 -12.46 -5.46 -48.42
C GLU A 343 -13.74 -5.40 -49.27
N LYS A 344 -13.60 -5.09 -50.56
CA LYS A 344 -14.72 -4.59 -51.42
C LYS A 344 -15.93 -5.49 -51.66
N PRO A 345 -15.88 -6.82 -51.86
CA PRO A 345 -17.06 -7.48 -52.42
C PRO A 345 -18.24 -7.72 -51.46
N GLN A 346 -18.04 -7.65 -50.12
CA GLN A 346 -19.09 -7.94 -49.12
C GLN A 346 -19.25 -6.86 -48.06
N ARG A 347 -18.88 -5.62 -48.36
CA ARG A 347 -18.80 -4.51 -47.41
C ARG A 347 -20.11 -4.29 -46.62
N LYS A 348 -21.23 -4.19 -47.30
CA LYS A 348 -22.53 -3.89 -46.69
C LYS A 348 -22.97 -5.02 -45.75
N ASP A 349 -22.77 -6.28 -46.15
CA ASP A 349 -23.11 -7.44 -45.34
C ASP A 349 -22.23 -7.49 -44.08
N LYS A 350 -20.94 -7.19 -44.22
CA LYS A 350 -20.00 -7.14 -43.10
C LYS A 350 -20.28 -6.01 -42.12
N LEU A 351 -20.67 -4.83 -42.61
CA LEU A 351 -21.13 -3.74 -41.72
C LEU A 351 -22.38 -4.12 -40.95
N ASN A 352 -23.37 -4.75 -41.64
CA ASN A 352 -24.58 -5.24 -40.98
C ASN A 352 -24.31 -6.35 -39.97
N ASP A 353 -23.35 -7.23 -40.23
CA ASP A 353 -22.92 -8.26 -39.25
C ASP A 353 -22.25 -7.60 -38.06
N ALA A 354 -21.36 -6.63 -38.26
CA ALA A 354 -20.75 -5.86 -37.17
C ALA A 354 -21.79 -5.11 -36.32
N GLN A 355 -22.84 -4.51 -36.95
CA GLN A 355 -23.91 -3.85 -36.21
C GLN A 355 -24.68 -4.80 -35.29
N LYS A 356 -24.89 -6.06 -35.70
CA LYS A 356 -25.52 -7.06 -34.82
C LYS A 356 -24.66 -7.34 -33.62
N ILE A 357 -23.35 -7.53 -33.83
CA ILE A 357 -22.37 -7.79 -32.74
C ILE A 357 -22.30 -6.57 -31.81
N GLN A 358 -22.16 -5.36 -32.34
CA GLN A 358 -22.12 -4.11 -31.58
C GLN A 358 -23.41 -3.90 -30.76
N SER A 359 -24.60 -4.22 -31.35
CA SER A 359 -25.87 -4.15 -30.63
C SER A 359 -25.93 -5.15 -29.47
N GLU A 360 -25.37 -6.35 -29.63
CA GLU A 360 -25.29 -7.35 -28.57
C GLU A 360 -24.28 -6.92 -27.46
N ILE A 361 -23.15 -6.29 -27.85
CA ILE A 361 -22.20 -5.71 -26.90
C ILE A 361 -22.90 -4.65 -26.04
N VAL A 362 -23.63 -3.71 -26.65
CA VAL A 362 -24.37 -2.65 -25.93
C VAL A 362 -25.36 -3.26 -24.93
N LYS A 363 -26.08 -4.31 -25.34
CA LYS A 363 -27.04 -5.00 -24.48
C LYS A 363 -26.35 -5.72 -23.30
N LYS A 364 -25.24 -6.43 -23.55
CA LYS A 364 -24.44 -7.06 -22.49
C LYS A 364 -23.88 -6.03 -21.52
N LEU A 365 -23.46 -4.86 -22.01
CA LEU A 365 -23.01 -3.75 -21.15
C LEU A 365 -24.14 -3.19 -20.29
N ASP A 366 -25.39 -3.14 -20.78
CA ASP A 366 -26.58 -2.77 -20.00
C ASP A 366 -26.83 -3.78 -18.86
N ASP A 367 -26.75 -5.06 -19.15
CA ASP A 367 -26.91 -6.11 -18.15
C ASP A 367 -25.80 -6.04 -17.08
N LEU A 368 -24.54 -5.81 -17.50
CA LEU A 368 -23.41 -5.59 -16.59
C LEU A 368 -23.59 -4.38 -15.69
N ILE A 369 -24.08 -3.26 -16.23
CA ILE A 369 -24.39 -2.05 -15.45
C ILE A 369 -25.44 -2.39 -14.37
N SER A 370 -26.54 -3.05 -14.76
CA SER A 370 -27.62 -3.41 -13.83
C SER A 370 -27.14 -4.35 -12.73
N LYS A 371 -26.31 -5.37 -13.05
CA LYS A 371 -25.70 -6.27 -12.08
C LYS A 371 -24.75 -5.52 -11.14
N SER A 372 -23.93 -4.61 -11.69
CA SER A 372 -22.98 -3.81 -10.91
C SER A 372 -23.69 -2.89 -9.92
N GLU A 373 -24.75 -2.19 -10.36
CA GLU A 373 -25.57 -1.32 -9.50
C GLU A 373 -26.17 -2.08 -8.32
N ASN A 374 -26.70 -3.27 -8.55
CA ASN A 374 -27.27 -4.11 -7.50
C ASN A 374 -26.19 -4.57 -6.51
N SER A 375 -25.04 -5.02 -7.01
CA SER A 375 -23.95 -5.51 -6.17
C SER A 375 -23.31 -4.40 -5.34
N ILE A 376 -23.12 -3.19 -5.90
CA ILE A 376 -22.64 -2.03 -5.15
C ILE A 376 -23.65 -1.64 -4.06
N SER A 377 -24.94 -1.65 -4.39
CA SER A 377 -26.01 -1.37 -3.41
C SER A 377 -25.97 -2.35 -2.23
N GLU A 378 -25.75 -3.65 -2.49
CA GLU A 378 -25.61 -4.67 -1.45
C GLU A 378 -24.36 -4.42 -0.58
N ALA A 379 -23.23 -4.14 -1.20
CA ALA A 379 -21.98 -3.85 -0.47
C ALA A 379 -22.12 -2.63 0.45
N MET A 380 -22.73 -1.55 -0.05
CA MET A 380 -22.97 -0.33 0.73
C MET A 380 -23.95 -0.58 1.87
N THR A 381 -25.01 -1.33 1.62
CA THR A 381 -26.01 -1.68 2.63
C THR A 381 -25.37 -2.48 3.77
N ALA A 382 -24.52 -3.45 3.43
CA ALA A 382 -23.75 -4.23 4.41
C ALA A 382 -22.79 -3.35 5.22
N ASN A 383 -22.15 -2.37 4.59
CA ASN A 383 -21.27 -1.42 5.26
C ASN A 383 -22.01 -0.59 6.30
N PHE A 384 -23.17 -0.01 5.96
CA PHE A 384 -23.95 0.78 6.91
C PHE A 384 -24.43 -0.05 8.10
N ALA A 385 -24.92 -1.25 7.85
CA ALA A 385 -25.33 -2.15 8.91
C ALA A 385 -24.17 -2.50 9.84
N ALA A 386 -23.00 -2.81 9.31
CA ALA A 386 -21.81 -3.13 10.10
C ALA A 386 -21.34 -1.92 10.94
N ARG A 387 -21.33 -0.71 10.38
CA ARG A 387 -20.97 0.52 11.10
C ARG A 387 -21.94 0.81 12.23
N LEU A 388 -23.25 0.71 12.00
CA LEU A 388 -24.27 0.89 13.04
C LEU A 388 -24.14 -0.15 14.16
N ARG A 389 -23.89 -1.43 13.84
CA ARG A 389 -23.63 -2.48 14.83
C ARG A 389 -22.41 -2.19 15.68
N LYS A 390 -21.34 -1.74 15.06
CA LYS A 390 -20.11 -1.37 15.76
C LYS A 390 -20.35 -0.27 16.78
N GLU A 391 -21.07 0.78 16.39
CA GLU A 391 -21.38 1.87 17.32
C GLU A 391 -22.38 1.44 18.43
N ALA A 392 -23.31 0.52 18.12
CA ALA A 392 -24.16 -0.11 19.14
C ALA A 392 -23.32 -0.92 20.15
N GLU A 393 -22.32 -1.68 19.70
CA GLU A 393 -21.40 -2.40 20.58
C GLU A 393 -20.52 -1.46 21.41
N ASN A 394 -20.05 -0.34 20.84
CA ASN A 394 -19.28 0.67 21.56
C ASN A 394 -20.13 1.32 22.64
N GLU A 395 -21.39 1.65 22.36
CA GLU A 395 -22.33 2.18 23.32
C GLU A 395 -22.63 1.18 24.44
N LYS A 396 -22.75 -0.11 24.12
CA LYS A 396 -22.91 -1.20 25.10
C LYS A 396 -21.67 -1.35 26.01
N LYS A 397 -20.47 -1.20 25.47
CA LYS A 397 -19.22 -1.18 26.26
C LYS A 397 -19.20 0.03 27.20
N LEU A 398 -19.59 1.21 26.70
CA LEU A 398 -19.70 2.42 27.51
C LEU A 398 -20.69 2.23 28.67
N GLN A 399 -21.88 1.64 28.43
CA GLN A 399 -22.86 1.32 29.50
C GLN A 399 -22.23 0.47 30.62
N SER A 400 -21.42 -0.55 30.26
CA SER A 400 -20.71 -1.36 31.25
C SER A 400 -19.75 -0.52 32.08
N GLN A 401 -18.99 0.36 31.46
CA GLN A 401 -18.05 1.25 32.13
C GLN A 401 -18.78 2.30 33.02
N LEU A 402 -19.89 2.86 32.54
CA LEU A 402 -20.74 3.78 33.34
C LEU A 402 -21.30 3.10 34.58
N LYS A 403 -21.78 1.83 34.48
CA LYS A 403 -22.26 1.04 35.61
C LYS A 403 -21.19 0.85 36.70
N ASP A 404 -19.95 0.63 36.30
CA ASP A 404 -18.85 0.47 37.25
C ASP A 404 -18.51 1.83 37.91
N THR A 405 -18.53 2.91 37.15
CA THR A 405 -18.27 4.26 37.70
C THR A 405 -19.40 4.73 38.59
N ILE A 406 -20.66 4.41 38.32
CA ILE A 406 -21.81 4.71 39.19
C ILE A 406 -21.60 4.19 40.61
N LYS A 407 -21.00 3.00 40.79
CA LYS A 407 -20.72 2.40 42.10
C LYS A 407 -19.85 3.29 42.99
N VAL A 408 -18.97 4.10 42.41
CA VAL A 408 -18.02 4.94 43.15
C VAL A 408 -18.34 6.44 43.09
N SER A 409 -19.18 6.88 42.15
CA SER A 409 -19.48 8.30 41.92
C SER A 409 -20.95 8.69 42.20
N ALA A 410 -21.82 7.74 42.54
CA ALA A 410 -23.25 8.01 42.74
C ALA A 410 -23.50 9.07 43.85
N GLY A 411 -24.29 10.10 43.54
CA GLY A 411 -24.60 11.17 44.44
C GLY A 411 -23.54 12.25 44.66
N ILE A 412 -22.37 12.10 43.99
CA ILE A 412 -21.29 13.08 44.08
C ILE A 412 -21.49 14.15 42.98
N ASN A 413 -21.61 15.41 43.38
CA ASN A 413 -21.61 16.51 42.40
C ASN A 413 -20.21 16.64 41.79
N ILE A 414 -20.15 16.83 40.47
CA ILE A 414 -18.86 16.91 39.72
C ILE A 414 -17.90 17.96 40.30
N LYS A 415 -18.43 19.07 40.89
CA LYS A 415 -17.63 20.11 41.50
C LYS A 415 -16.89 19.65 42.77
N ASN A 416 -17.40 18.60 43.42
CA ASN A 416 -16.88 18.04 44.67
C ASN A 416 -16.28 16.64 44.48
N ALA A 417 -16.14 16.19 43.23
CA ALA A 417 -15.61 14.89 42.92
C ALA A 417 -14.08 14.84 43.07
N SER A 418 -13.55 13.66 43.40
CA SER A 418 -12.10 13.44 43.43
C SER A 418 -11.49 13.54 42.03
N PRO A 419 -10.20 13.88 41.91
CA PRO A 419 -9.53 13.94 40.61
C PRO A 419 -9.68 12.63 39.80
N GLU A 420 -9.68 11.48 40.43
CA GLU A 420 -9.85 10.15 39.83
C GLU A 420 -11.25 10.00 39.21
N ILE A 421 -12.30 10.45 39.90
CA ILE A 421 -13.66 10.43 39.38
C ILE A 421 -13.81 11.40 38.20
N ILE A 422 -13.20 12.58 38.28
CA ILE A 422 -13.21 13.57 37.20
C ILE A 422 -12.54 12.98 35.94
N ASP A 423 -11.42 12.28 36.08
CA ASP A 423 -10.73 11.68 34.96
C ASP A 423 -11.53 10.52 34.32
N LEU A 424 -12.19 9.70 35.12
CA LEU A 424 -13.13 8.68 34.63
C LEU A 424 -14.27 9.29 33.83
N ILE A 425 -14.89 10.35 34.35
CA ILE A 425 -15.99 11.06 33.67
C ILE A 425 -15.53 11.68 32.37
N LYS A 426 -14.35 12.32 32.35
CA LYS A 426 -13.74 12.85 31.10
C LYS A 426 -13.50 11.75 30.08
N LYS A 427 -12.99 10.61 30.51
CA LYS A 427 -12.75 9.45 29.63
C LYS A 427 -14.08 8.93 29.05
N HIS A 428 -15.13 8.78 29.84
CA HIS A 428 -16.44 8.34 29.35
C HIS A 428 -17.06 9.38 28.41
N SER A 429 -16.92 10.66 28.73
CA SER A 429 -17.38 11.78 27.91
C SER A 429 -16.67 11.78 26.55
N SER A 430 -15.35 11.58 26.54
CA SER A 430 -14.58 11.42 25.29
C SER A 430 -15.04 10.20 24.48
N THR A 431 -15.19 9.04 25.11
CA THR A 431 -15.67 7.83 24.43
C THR A 431 -17.05 8.04 23.81
N HIS A 432 -17.97 8.68 24.53
CA HIS A 432 -19.31 8.96 23.98
C HIS A 432 -19.25 10.00 22.84
N SER A 433 -18.37 10.99 22.93
CA SER A 433 -18.14 11.96 21.85
C SER A 433 -17.67 11.27 20.57
N ASP A 434 -16.76 10.30 20.68
CA ASP A 434 -16.28 9.51 19.52
C ASP A 434 -17.42 8.71 18.88
N ILE A 435 -18.26 8.05 19.69
CA ILE A 435 -19.45 7.34 19.22
C ILE A 435 -20.42 8.31 18.54
N SER A 436 -20.69 9.46 19.17
CA SER A 436 -21.58 10.50 18.63
C SER A 436 -21.12 10.97 17.25
N ASN A 437 -19.85 11.29 17.10
CA ASN A 437 -19.26 11.71 15.83
C ASN A 437 -19.40 10.62 14.77
N SER A 438 -19.09 9.37 15.11
CA SER A 438 -19.25 8.22 14.20
C SER A 438 -20.68 8.02 13.74
N VAL A 439 -21.66 8.12 14.64
CA VAL A 439 -23.10 8.00 14.30
C VAL A 439 -23.55 9.14 13.39
N MET A 440 -23.07 10.35 13.62
CA MET A 440 -23.38 11.49 12.75
C MET A 440 -22.74 11.33 11.38
N ASP A 441 -21.51 10.84 11.28
CA ASP A 441 -20.85 10.51 10.02
C ASP A 441 -21.66 9.47 9.22
N ILE A 442 -22.18 8.42 9.91
CA ILE A 442 -23.04 7.41 9.26
C ILE A 442 -24.32 8.08 8.71
N LYS A 443 -24.98 8.94 9.48
CA LYS A 443 -26.17 9.67 9.04
C LYS A 443 -25.89 10.53 7.81
N TYR A 444 -24.77 11.26 7.78
CA TYR A 444 -24.40 12.10 6.63
C TYR A 444 -24.04 11.28 5.40
N ASP A 445 -23.30 10.19 5.56
CA ASP A 445 -22.98 9.27 4.48
C ASP A 445 -24.25 8.63 3.89
N LEU A 446 -25.16 8.17 4.74
CA LEU A 446 -26.49 7.64 4.33
C LEU A 446 -27.29 8.67 3.53
N LYS A 447 -27.30 9.92 3.96
CA LYS A 447 -27.99 11.02 3.27
C LYS A 447 -27.34 11.33 1.92
N ALA A 448 -26.01 11.31 1.84
CA ALA A 448 -25.27 11.54 0.59
C ALA A 448 -25.53 10.41 -0.43
N ILE A 449 -25.56 9.16 0.04
CA ILE A 449 -25.84 8.02 -0.82
C ILE A 449 -27.30 7.99 -1.25
N TYR A 450 -28.24 8.27 -0.35
CA TYR A 450 -29.66 8.36 -0.69
C TYR A 450 -29.93 9.40 -1.81
N ARG A 451 -29.23 10.52 -1.83
CA ARG A 451 -29.32 11.52 -2.91
C ARG A 451 -28.87 10.97 -4.25
N ARG A 452 -27.85 10.13 -4.29
CA ARG A 452 -27.30 9.51 -5.52
C ARG A 452 -28.11 8.28 -5.94
N ARG A 453 -28.54 7.50 -4.96
CA ARG A 453 -29.29 6.23 -5.12
C ARG A 453 -30.47 6.21 -4.15
N PRO A 454 -31.65 6.67 -4.57
CA PRO A 454 -32.82 6.82 -3.69
C PRO A 454 -33.47 5.47 -3.36
N LEU A 455 -32.78 4.65 -2.55
CA LEU A 455 -33.34 3.38 -2.05
C LEU A 455 -34.25 3.65 -0.86
N GLN A 456 -35.45 3.04 -0.86
CA GLN A 456 -36.44 3.18 0.21
C GLN A 456 -35.87 2.79 1.58
N ILE A 457 -34.95 1.83 1.64
CA ILE A 457 -34.26 1.38 2.85
C ILE A 457 -33.56 2.56 3.53
N TYR A 458 -32.77 3.32 2.77
CA TYR A 458 -32.02 4.48 3.31
C TYR A 458 -32.95 5.59 3.74
N GLN A 459 -34.02 5.83 2.98
CA GLN A 459 -35.02 6.83 3.33
C GLN A 459 -35.69 6.51 4.67
N THR A 460 -36.11 5.26 4.88
CA THR A 460 -36.79 4.83 6.11
C THR A 460 -35.89 5.04 7.32
N VAL A 461 -34.62 4.63 7.27
CA VAL A 461 -33.67 4.81 8.36
C VAL A 461 -33.41 6.31 8.64
N LEU A 462 -33.20 7.12 7.58
CA LEU A 462 -32.99 8.56 7.72
C LEU A 462 -34.19 9.25 8.38
N LEU A 463 -35.42 8.91 7.97
CA LEU A 463 -36.64 9.45 8.55
C LEU A 463 -36.79 9.06 10.03
N ASP A 464 -36.43 7.83 10.40
CA ASP A 464 -36.48 7.39 11.79
C ASP A 464 -35.38 8.08 12.63
N MET A 465 -34.17 8.24 12.11
CA MET A 465 -33.10 9.04 12.73
C MET A 465 -33.52 10.51 12.97
N GLU A 466 -34.24 11.10 12.02
CA GLU A 466 -34.79 12.46 12.14
C GLU A 466 -35.92 12.55 13.17
N LYS A 467 -36.85 11.59 13.13
CA LYS A 467 -37.97 11.50 14.09
C LYS A 467 -37.47 11.34 15.53
N GLU A 468 -36.49 10.49 15.76
CA GLU A 468 -35.85 10.29 17.07
C GLU A 468 -34.94 11.47 17.45
N ASN A 469 -34.68 12.39 16.54
CA ASN A 469 -33.75 13.51 16.72
C ASN A 469 -32.42 13.05 17.32
N ILE A 470 -31.77 12.10 16.62
CA ILE A 470 -30.58 11.40 17.11
C ILE A 470 -29.47 12.38 17.55
N GLU A 471 -29.31 13.48 16.86
CA GLU A 471 -28.36 14.55 17.19
C GLU A 471 -28.55 15.10 18.62
N LYS A 472 -29.79 15.44 18.92
CA LYS A 472 -30.16 15.95 20.25
C LYS A 472 -30.05 14.86 21.32
N LEU A 473 -30.38 13.62 20.97
CA LEU A 473 -30.29 12.49 21.88
C LEU A 473 -28.84 12.22 22.31
N LEU A 474 -27.91 12.24 21.34
CA LEU A 474 -26.46 12.07 21.57
C LEU A 474 -25.90 13.25 22.40
N SER A 475 -26.22 14.51 22.04
CA SER A 475 -25.80 15.70 22.78
C SER A 475 -26.27 15.67 24.23
N GLN A 476 -27.55 15.34 24.47
CA GLN A 476 -28.07 15.24 25.81
C GLN A 476 -27.40 14.15 26.65
N ASN A 477 -27.03 13.03 26.04
CA ASN A 477 -26.30 11.98 26.73
C ASN A 477 -24.90 12.43 27.11
N GLN A 478 -24.24 13.17 26.22
CA GLN A 478 -22.96 13.81 26.48
C GLN A 478 -22.99 14.74 27.69
N ASP A 479 -24.02 15.59 27.79
CA ASP A 479 -24.20 16.51 28.90
C ASP A 479 -24.42 15.76 30.23
N LEU A 480 -25.25 14.71 30.23
CA LEU A 480 -25.49 13.88 31.40
C LEU A 480 -24.21 13.19 31.92
N ILE A 481 -23.36 12.68 31.01
CA ILE A 481 -22.07 12.10 31.39
C ILE A 481 -21.17 13.17 31.99
N ALA A 482 -21.06 14.33 31.33
CA ALA A 482 -20.22 15.44 31.80
C ALA A 482 -20.66 16.00 33.18
N GLU A 483 -21.97 15.97 33.50
CA GLU A 483 -22.53 16.39 34.78
C GLU A 483 -22.47 15.31 35.89
N ASN A 484 -21.90 14.14 35.66
CA ASN A 484 -21.91 12.95 36.52
C ASN A 484 -23.35 12.45 36.87
N LYS A 485 -24.28 12.63 35.92
CA LYS A 485 -25.62 12.03 36.00
C LYS A 485 -25.64 10.66 35.34
N LEU A 486 -24.73 9.80 35.77
CA LEU A 486 -24.37 8.55 35.05
C LEU A 486 -25.51 7.53 35.01
N TYR A 487 -26.44 7.54 35.96
CA TYR A 487 -27.61 6.67 35.92
C TYR A 487 -28.52 7.01 34.72
N GLU A 488 -28.86 8.30 34.58
CA GLU A 488 -29.67 8.79 33.46
C GLU A 488 -28.97 8.62 32.15
N ALA A 489 -27.63 8.86 32.12
CA ALA A 489 -26.78 8.63 30.96
C ALA A 489 -26.78 7.17 30.55
N ASN A 490 -26.69 6.22 31.49
CA ASN A 490 -26.70 4.79 31.18
C ASN A 490 -28.03 4.33 30.55
N GLU A 491 -29.17 4.84 31.04
CA GLU A 491 -30.49 4.54 30.44
C GLU A 491 -30.62 5.13 29.03
N LYS A 492 -30.09 6.33 28.81
CA LYS A 492 -30.03 6.95 27.48
C LYS A 492 -29.09 6.18 26.51
N SER A 493 -27.92 5.79 27.00
CA SER A 493 -26.99 4.95 26.25
C SER A 493 -27.62 3.62 25.80
N LYS A 494 -28.42 3.01 26.69
CA LYS A 494 -29.16 1.79 26.35
C LYS A 494 -30.21 2.03 25.26
N TYR A 495 -30.90 3.16 25.29
CA TYR A 495 -31.84 3.53 24.23
C TYR A 495 -31.14 3.77 22.90
N ILE A 496 -29.99 4.47 22.91
CA ILE A 496 -29.18 4.71 21.72
C ILE A 496 -28.69 3.38 21.15
N GLU A 497 -28.15 2.49 21.98
CA GLU A 497 -27.69 1.14 21.55
C GLU A 497 -28.83 0.35 20.89
N THR A 498 -30.03 0.37 21.48
CA THR A 498 -31.20 -0.30 20.92
C THR A 498 -31.56 0.26 19.55
N LYS A 499 -31.60 1.59 19.40
CA LYS A 499 -31.93 2.22 18.11
C LYS A 499 -30.87 1.94 17.02
N LEU A 500 -29.61 2.00 17.36
CA LEU A 500 -28.53 1.66 16.42
C LEU A 500 -28.63 0.20 15.95
N THR A 501 -28.98 -0.71 16.86
CA THR A 501 -29.22 -2.12 16.55
C THR A 501 -30.43 -2.31 15.65
N GLU A 502 -31.57 -1.68 15.97
CA GLU A 502 -32.80 -1.72 15.16
C GLU A 502 -32.54 -1.24 13.72
N TRP A 503 -31.82 -0.14 13.54
CA TRP A 503 -31.48 0.37 12.20
C TRP A 503 -30.55 -0.57 11.45
N ALA A 504 -29.56 -1.15 12.12
CA ALA A 504 -28.67 -2.14 11.51
C ALA A 504 -29.44 -3.39 11.04
N GLU A 505 -30.30 -3.94 11.88
CA GLU A 505 -31.12 -5.09 11.57
C GLU A 505 -32.10 -4.82 10.43
N PHE A 506 -32.77 -3.66 10.46
CA PHE A 506 -33.68 -3.24 9.37
C PHE A 506 -32.97 -3.19 8.01
N ILE A 507 -31.76 -2.63 7.97
CA ILE A 507 -30.93 -2.53 6.78
C ILE A 507 -30.57 -3.95 6.27
N GLU A 508 -30.14 -4.85 7.16
CA GLU A 508 -29.75 -6.21 6.80
C GLU A 508 -30.93 -7.07 6.31
N GLU A 509 -32.08 -7.03 6.99
CA GLU A 509 -33.25 -7.80 6.60
C GLU A 509 -33.83 -7.35 5.26
N SER A 510 -33.87 -6.05 5.03
CA SER A 510 -34.34 -5.46 3.78
C SER A 510 -33.41 -5.84 2.59
N SER A 511 -32.12 -6.02 2.84
CA SER A 511 -31.14 -6.50 1.85
C SER A 511 -31.40 -7.97 1.48
N LYS A 512 -31.72 -8.82 2.43
CA LYS A 512 -31.98 -10.27 2.21
C LYS A 512 -33.21 -10.52 1.34
N ASN A 513 -34.24 -9.68 1.45
CA ASN A 513 -35.51 -9.86 0.74
C ASN A 513 -35.47 -9.48 -0.75
N LYS A 514 -34.43 -8.74 -1.22
CA LYS A 514 -34.26 -8.37 -2.64
C LYS A 514 -33.57 -9.40 -3.50
N THR A 515 -33.03 -10.46 -2.93
CA THR A 515 -32.12 -11.35 -3.65
C THR A 515 -32.74 -12.71 -3.96
N ARG A 516 -33.64 -12.75 -4.93
CA ARG A 516 -33.89 -13.92 -5.79
C ARG A 516 -33.71 -13.47 -7.24
N VAL A 517 -32.48 -13.27 -7.66
CA VAL A 517 -32.12 -13.30 -9.07
C VAL A 517 -31.52 -14.67 -9.31
N GLU A 518 -32.18 -15.46 -10.12
CA GLU A 518 -31.70 -16.77 -10.59
C GLU A 518 -30.40 -16.50 -11.35
N SER A 519 -29.28 -16.98 -10.79
CA SER A 519 -28.01 -17.01 -11.52
C SER A 519 -28.15 -17.94 -12.73
N ASN A 520 -27.84 -17.45 -13.92
CA ASN A 520 -27.74 -18.25 -15.13
C ASN A 520 -26.65 -19.32 -14.93
N GLN A 521 -27.09 -20.54 -14.67
CA GLN A 521 -26.24 -21.70 -14.41
C GLN A 521 -25.74 -22.28 -15.75
N ASN A 522 -24.57 -21.84 -16.18
CA ASN A 522 -23.76 -22.54 -17.17
C ASN A 522 -22.36 -22.91 -16.70
N LEU A 523 -21.99 -22.58 -15.46
CA LEU A 523 -20.72 -22.98 -14.85
C LEU A 523 -20.91 -24.29 -14.09
N LYS A 524 -20.12 -25.31 -14.40
CA LYS A 524 -20.08 -26.59 -13.64
C LYS A 524 -19.72 -26.37 -12.17
N VAL A 525 -18.97 -25.32 -11.86
CA VAL A 525 -18.59 -24.90 -10.50
C VAL A 525 -19.25 -23.56 -10.18
N PRO A 526 -19.98 -23.45 -9.06
CA PRO A 526 -20.59 -22.18 -8.64
C PRO A 526 -19.54 -21.06 -8.47
N THR A 527 -19.84 -19.85 -8.93
CA THR A 527 -18.96 -18.68 -8.78
C THR A 527 -18.66 -18.33 -7.32
N GLU A 528 -19.57 -18.67 -6.40
CA GLU A 528 -19.34 -18.56 -4.96
C GLU A 528 -18.18 -19.42 -4.46
N VAL A 529 -18.00 -20.62 -5.05
CA VAL A 529 -16.88 -21.51 -4.71
C VAL A 529 -15.58 -20.93 -5.28
N ILE A 530 -15.61 -20.39 -6.50
CA ILE A 530 -14.46 -19.73 -7.12
C ILE A 530 -14.01 -18.52 -6.29
N ALA A 531 -14.94 -17.66 -5.91
CA ALA A 531 -14.66 -16.49 -5.05
C ALA A 531 -14.11 -16.90 -3.68
N ALA A 532 -14.66 -17.95 -3.06
CA ALA A 532 -14.17 -18.47 -1.78
C ALA A 532 -12.76 -19.06 -1.89
N LEU A 533 -12.43 -19.76 -2.97
CA LEU A 533 -11.08 -20.25 -3.24
C LEU A 533 -10.08 -19.11 -3.48
N MET A 534 -10.48 -18.06 -4.21
CA MET A 534 -9.66 -16.85 -4.37
C MET A 534 -9.41 -16.16 -3.02
N ARG A 535 -10.43 -16.06 -2.15
CA ARG A 535 -10.28 -15.56 -0.79
C ARG A 535 -9.32 -16.42 0.03
N ALA A 536 -9.44 -17.74 -0.06
CA ALA A 536 -8.58 -18.66 0.67
C ALA A 536 -7.11 -18.51 0.26
N ILE A 537 -6.79 -18.42 -1.03
CA ILE A 537 -5.40 -18.27 -1.49
C ILE A 537 -4.79 -16.93 -1.08
N ILE A 538 -5.57 -15.84 -1.10
CA ILE A 538 -5.11 -14.51 -0.65
C ILE A 538 -4.77 -14.55 0.84
N LYS A 539 -5.68 -15.09 1.66
CA LYS A 539 -5.48 -15.23 3.12
C LYS A 539 -4.33 -16.16 3.47
N GLU A 540 -4.20 -17.29 2.77
CA GLU A 540 -3.10 -18.24 2.98
C GLU A 540 -1.75 -17.61 2.63
N THR A 541 -1.69 -16.83 1.55
CA THR A 541 -0.49 -16.08 1.17
C THR A 541 -0.11 -15.04 2.23
N GLN A 542 -1.08 -14.35 2.82
CA GLN A 542 -0.85 -13.40 3.92
C GLN A 542 -0.37 -14.14 5.17
N LEU A 543 -0.99 -15.26 5.52
CA LEU A 543 -0.61 -16.07 6.69
C LEU A 543 0.82 -16.56 6.56
N ARG A 544 1.22 -17.11 5.39
CA ARG A 544 2.60 -17.53 5.12
C ARG A 544 3.61 -16.40 5.31
N LYS A 545 3.27 -15.17 4.90
CA LYS A 545 4.13 -13.99 5.15
C LYS A 545 4.26 -13.70 6.64
N LYS A 546 3.16 -13.76 7.40
CA LYS A 546 3.16 -13.58 8.87
C LYS A 546 4.00 -14.65 9.57
N THR A 547 3.90 -15.92 9.13
CA THR A 547 4.70 -17.04 9.66
C THR A 547 6.20 -16.80 9.43
N LYS A 548 6.59 -16.36 8.22
CA LYS A 548 7.97 -16.00 7.89
C LYS A 548 8.49 -14.84 8.76
N GLU A 549 7.70 -13.81 8.97
CA GLU A 549 8.05 -12.69 9.84
C GLU A 549 8.22 -13.13 11.29
N LEU A 550 7.25 -13.91 11.79
CA LEU A 550 7.29 -14.43 13.16
C LEU A 550 8.51 -15.33 13.40
N ASN A 551 8.92 -16.10 12.38
CA ASN A 551 10.14 -16.92 12.43
C ASN A 551 11.42 -16.10 12.64
N ILE A 552 11.48 -14.90 12.06
CA ILE A 552 12.62 -13.97 12.23
C ILE A 552 12.60 -13.33 13.63
N THR A 553 11.43 -13.20 14.25
CA THR A 553 11.23 -12.49 15.52
C THR A 553 11.02 -13.41 16.72
N LYS A 554 11.55 -14.63 16.70
CA LYS A 554 11.37 -15.67 17.75
C LYS A 554 11.71 -15.23 19.17
N GLU A 555 12.61 -14.28 19.35
CA GLU A 555 13.06 -13.79 20.65
C GLU A 555 12.16 -12.72 21.28
N LYS A 556 11.11 -12.27 20.57
CA LYS A 556 10.19 -11.26 21.08
C LYS A 556 9.22 -11.81 22.13
N GLN A 557 8.89 -10.97 23.09
CA GLN A 557 7.77 -11.16 24.01
C GLN A 557 6.49 -11.37 23.19
N ASN A 558 5.68 -12.39 23.48
CA ASN A 558 4.44 -12.79 22.79
C ASN A 558 4.61 -13.73 21.56
N TYR A 559 5.78 -14.31 21.32
CA TYR A 559 5.95 -15.28 20.23
C TYR A 559 4.92 -16.42 20.29
N GLU A 560 4.70 -16.98 21.48
CA GLU A 560 3.78 -18.12 21.68
C GLU A 560 2.32 -17.74 21.40
N GLU A 561 1.89 -16.57 21.85
CA GLU A 561 0.55 -16.05 21.60
C GLU A 561 0.33 -15.80 20.11
N ASN A 562 1.32 -15.23 19.44
CA ASN A 562 1.26 -14.99 17.99
C ASN A 562 1.21 -16.30 17.20
N CYS A 563 1.93 -17.34 17.60
CA CYS A 563 1.83 -18.67 16.97
C CYS A 563 0.41 -19.24 17.11
N LEU A 564 -0.21 -19.11 18.28
CA LEU A 564 -1.57 -19.58 18.51
C LEU A 564 -2.58 -18.80 17.65
N ASN A 565 -2.41 -17.50 17.53
CA ASN A 565 -3.24 -16.65 16.66
C ASN A 565 -3.12 -17.06 15.20
N LEU A 566 -1.91 -17.33 14.70
CA LEU A 566 -1.71 -17.84 13.33
C LEU A 566 -2.32 -19.24 13.14
N SER A 567 -2.23 -20.12 14.14
CA SER A 567 -2.90 -21.43 14.09
C SER A 567 -4.42 -21.28 13.97
N ASN A 568 -5.02 -20.35 14.71
CA ASN A 568 -6.46 -20.06 14.62
C ASN A 568 -6.83 -19.50 13.24
N GLU A 569 -6.01 -18.58 12.70
CA GLU A 569 -6.18 -18.04 11.35
C GLU A 569 -6.09 -19.15 10.28
N GLN A 570 -5.13 -20.08 10.41
CA GLN A 570 -5.01 -21.24 9.53
C GLN A 570 -6.25 -22.13 9.58
N ASN A 571 -6.79 -22.39 10.78
CA ASN A 571 -8.02 -23.16 10.93
C ASN A 571 -9.24 -22.46 10.33
N PHE A 572 -9.29 -21.12 10.39
CA PHE A 572 -10.34 -20.34 9.72
C PHE A 572 -10.26 -20.50 8.19
N ILE A 573 -9.06 -20.41 7.60
CA ILE A 573 -8.87 -20.59 6.15
C ILE A 573 -9.27 -22.03 5.74
N LYS A 574 -8.87 -23.02 6.54
CA LYS A 574 -9.32 -24.43 6.34
C LYS A 574 -10.84 -24.54 6.38
N GLY A 575 -11.51 -23.78 7.24
CA GLY A 575 -12.97 -23.69 7.28
C GLY A 575 -13.58 -23.23 5.95
N ILE A 576 -12.98 -22.23 5.28
CA ILE A 576 -13.42 -21.79 3.94
C ILE A 576 -13.35 -22.93 2.93
N ILE A 577 -12.28 -23.72 2.94
CA ILE A 577 -12.13 -24.89 2.05
C ILE A 577 -13.20 -25.95 2.34
N HIS A 578 -13.49 -26.20 3.61
CA HIS A 578 -14.56 -27.13 4.01
C HIS A 578 -15.94 -26.66 3.54
N ASP A 579 -16.22 -25.36 3.63
CA ASP A 579 -17.49 -24.78 3.16
C ASP A 579 -17.61 -24.86 1.63
N CYS A 580 -16.53 -24.68 0.89
CA CYS A 580 -16.49 -24.95 -0.56
C CYS A 580 -16.91 -26.37 -0.87
N LYS A 581 -16.41 -27.35 -0.11
CA LYS A 581 -16.81 -28.77 -0.28
C LYS A 581 -18.30 -29.01 -0.02
N ASN A 582 -18.86 -28.35 1.00
CA ASN A 582 -20.27 -28.50 1.34
C ASN A 582 -21.21 -27.88 0.28
N LYS A 583 -20.77 -26.80 -0.37
CA LYS A 583 -21.50 -26.13 -1.47
C LYS A 583 -21.45 -26.92 -2.79
N LEU A 584 -20.45 -27.75 -2.98
CA LEU A 584 -20.31 -28.65 -4.12
C LEU A 584 -21.03 -29.95 -3.86
N THR A 585 -22.36 -29.96 -3.95
CA THR A 585 -23.15 -31.19 -3.80
C THR A 585 -22.76 -32.22 -4.87
N GLN A 586 -22.24 -33.37 -4.45
CA GLN A 586 -21.97 -34.65 -5.14
C GLN A 586 -21.68 -34.68 -6.66
N GLN A 587 -21.77 -33.55 -7.37
CA GLN A 587 -21.73 -33.48 -8.83
C GLN A 587 -20.34 -33.51 -9.45
N ILE A 588 -19.28 -33.21 -8.65
CA ILE A 588 -17.89 -33.14 -9.18
C ILE A 588 -16.91 -33.85 -8.22
N PRO A 589 -16.83 -35.20 -8.24
CA PRO A 589 -15.99 -35.96 -7.30
C PRO A 589 -14.51 -35.60 -7.33
N GLN A 590 -13.98 -35.19 -8.49
CA GLN A 590 -12.59 -34.82 -8.67
C GLN A 590 -12.23 -33.52 -7.91
N ILE A 591 -13.12 -32.52 -7.91
CA ILE A 591 -12.89 -31.26 -7.18
C ILE A 591 -12.97 -31.50 -5.68
N ILE A 592 -13.95 -32.34 -5.23
CA ILE A 592 -14.07 -32.70 -3.81
C ILE A 592 -12.82 -33.46 -3.32
N SER A 593 -12.28 -34.35 -4.14
CA SER A 593 -11.03 -35.05 -3.83
C SER A 593 -9.86 -34.06 -3.67
N THR A 594 -9.75 -33.07 -4.56
CA THR A 594 -8.70 -32.04 -4.48
C THR A 594 -8.88 -31.14 -3.27
N LEU A 595 -10.12 -30.73 -2.92
CA LEU A 595 -10.39 -29.96 -1.69
C LEU A 595 -9.99 -30.72 -0.42
N ASN A 596 -10.17 -32.04 -0.38
CA ASN A 596 -9.68 -32.87 0.73
C ASN A 596 -8.15 -32.83 0.82
N LYS A 597 -7.44 -32.94 -0.33
CA LYS A 597 -5.97 -32.85 -0.37
C LYS A 597 -5.45 -31.49 0.08
N ILE A 598 -6.16 -30.38 -0.21
CA ILE A 598 -5.81 -29.04 0.26
C ILE A 598 -5.94 -28.94 1.78
N ALA A 599 -6.93 -29.60 2.38
CA ALA A 599 -7.16 -29.56 3.82
C ALA A 599 -6.07 -30.27 4.64
N GLU A 600 -5.31 -31.19 4.05
CA GLU A 600 -4.22 -31.91 4.72
C GLU A 600 -3.07 -30.96 5.10
N PRO A 601 -2.36 -30.30 4.17
CA PRO A 601 -1.27 -29.38 4.52
C PRO A 601 -1.72 -28.21 5.38
N MET A 602 -2.97 -27.72 5.24
CA MET A 602 -3.51 -26.71 6.14
C MET A 602 -3.65 -27.21 7.57
N THR A 603 -3.98 -28.50 7.75
CA THR A 603 -4.05 -29.12 9.07
C THR A 603 -2.67 -29.27 9.68
N ASP A 604 -1.69 -29.66 8.88
CA ASP A 604 -0.30 -29.78 9.30
C ASP A 604 0.27 -28.41 9.72
N ALA A 605 0.07 -27.38 8.89
CA ALA A 605 0.46 -26.01 9.22
C ALA A 605 -0.18 -25.53 10.53
N ALA A 606 -1.48 -25.73 10.72
CA ALA A 606 -2.19 -25.35 11.95
C ALA A 606 -1.60 -26.06 13.20
N ASN A 607 -1.29 -27.36 13.10
CA ASN A 607 -0.70 -28.15 14.19
C ASN A 607 0.73 -27.71 14.51
N LEU A 608 1.54 -27.41 13.49
CA LEU A 608 2.90 -26.92 13.66
C LEU A 608 2.90 -25.54 14.33
N LEU A 609 2.03 -24.62 13.89
CA LEU A 609 1.83 -23.31 14.51
C LEU A 609 1.35 -23.45 15.97
N ALA A 610 0.38 -24.33 16.26
CA ALA A 610 -0.07 -24.60 17.62
C ALA A 610 1.07 -25.17 18.50
N SER A 611 2.00 -25.91 17.90
CA SER A 611 3.22 -26.42 18.55
C SER A 611 4.35 -25.39 18.61
N LYS A 612 4.07 -24.10 18.33
CA LYS A 612 5.02 -22.97 18.34
C LYS A 612 6.19 -23.14 17.37
N LYS A 613 5.96 -23.84 16.26
CA LYS A 613 6.90 -23.98 15.16
C LYS A 613 6.54 -23.03 14.02
N THR A 614 7.51 -22.24 13.56
CA THR A 614 7.35 -21.29 12.44
C THR A 614 8.48 -21.45 11.42
N ASP A 615 9.15 -22.58 11.43
CA ASP A 615 10.31 -22.90 10.58
C ASP A 615 9.90 -23.26 9.14
N SER A 616 10.89 -23.78 8.40
CA SER A 616 10.70 -24.17 7.00
C SER A 616 9.64 -25.26 6.80
N GLU A 617 9.40 -26.11 7.81
CA GLU A 617 8.37 -27.14 7.75
C GLU A 617 6.96 -26.53 7.72
N THR A 618 6.69 -25.55 8.59
CA THR A 618 5.41 -24.82 8.61
C THR A 618 5.20 -24.02 7.33
N VAL A 619 6.21 -23.25 6.90
CA VAL A 619 6.17 -22.48 5.66
C VAL A 619 6.02 -23.39 4.43
N GLY A 620 6.59 -24.59 4.50
CA GLY A 620 6.42 -25.63 3.46
C GLY A 620 4.99 -26.08 3.32
N ALA A 621 4.32 -26.42 4.43
CA ALA A 621 2.92 -26.82 4.45
C ALA A 621 1.97 -25.72 3.96
N GLU A 622 2.18 -24.47 4.38
CA GLU A 622 1.44 -23.30 3.89
C GLU A 622 1.65 -23.09 2.37
N THR A 623 2.88 -23.29 1.88
CA THR A 623 3.20 -23.18 0.45
C THR A 623 2.50 -24.25 -0.36
N GLU A 624 2.50 -25.51 0.11
CA GLU A 624 1.80 -26.63 -0.52
C GLU A 624 0.29 -26.36 -0.60
N ALA A 625 -0.31 -25.81 0.45
CA ALA A 625 -1.73 -25.42 0.45
C ALA A 625 -2.01 -24.36 -0.65
N ILE A 626 -1.18 -23.34 -0.77
CA ILE A 626 -1.28 -22.30 -1.81
C ILE A 626 -1.17 -22.91 -3.21
N GLU A 627 -0.20 -23.80 -3.44
CA GLU A 627 0.01 -24.46 -4.73
C GLU A 627 -1.19 -25.32 -5.12
N LEU A 628 -1.73 -26.12 -4.19
CA LEU A 628 -2.90 -26.97 -4.44
C LEU A 628 -4.17 -26.15 -4.71
N ILE A 629 -4.40 -25.02 -4.02
CA ILE A 629 -5.52 -24.12 -4.32
C ILE A 629 -5.34 -23.51 -5.71
N SER A 630 -4.12 -23.06 -6.07
CA SER A 630 -3.81 -22.52 -7.39
C SER A 630 -4.05 -23.55 -8.49
N GLU A 631 -3.62 -24.80 -8.29
CA GLU A 631 -3.85 -25.90 -9.24
C GLU A 631 -5.34 -26.17 -9.42
N LEU A 632 -6.11 -26.19 -8.33
CA LEU A 632 -7.57 -26.36 -8.38
C LEU A 632 -8.24 -25.23 -9.16
N LEU A 633 -7.89 -23.97 -8.88
CA LEU A 633 -8.40 -22.81 -9.60
C LEU A 633 -8.01 -22.85 -11.08
N SER A 634 -6.81 -23.32 -11.41
CA SER A 634 -6.37 -23.53 -12.80
C SER A 634 -7.23 -24.56 -13.51
N LYS A 635 -7.48 -25.72 -12.90
CA LYS A 635 -8.35 -26.79 -13.47
C LYS A 635 -9.78 -26.33 -13.69
N ILE A 636 -10.36 -25.59 -12.73
CA ILE A 636 -11.68 -24.98 -12.89
C ILE A 636 -11.67 -23.98 -14.06
N SER A 637 -10.56 -23.29 -14.25
CA SER A 637 -10.38 -22.27 -15.28
C SER A 637 -10.14 -22.84 -16.68
N GLU A 638 -9.62 -24.05 -16.82
CA GLU A 638 -9.41 -24.71 -18.13
C GLU A 638 -10.71 -24.93 -18.88
N GLU A 639 -11.83 -25.10 -18.16
CA GLU A 639 -13.15 -25.24 -18.75
C GLU A 639 -13.79 -23.91 -19.18
N ASN A 640 -13.27 -22.77 -18.66
CA ASN A 640 -13.77 -21.43 -18.97
C ASN A 640 -12.63 -20.40 -19.00
N ALA A 641 -12.33 -19.88 -20.18
CA ALA A 641 -11.20 -18.96 -20.40
C ALA A 641 -11.35 -17.61 -19.65
N SER A 642 -12.57 -17.15 -19.38
CA SER A 642 -12.84 -15.93 -18.62
C SER A 642 -12.56 -16.13 -17.12
N THR A 643 -12.93 -17.26 -16.57
CA THR A 643 -12.60 -17.64 -15.18
C THR A 643 -11.08 -17.72 -14.99
N ALA A 644 -10.34 -18.21 -15.99
CA ALA A 644 -8.87 -18.18 -15.98
C ALA A 644 -8.31 -16.77 -15.92
N ALA A 645 -8.86 -15.83 -16.69
CA ALA A 645 -8.46 -14.43 -16.68
C ALA A 645 -8.72 -13.77 -15.32
N VAL A 646 -9.91 -14.00 -14.74
CA VAL A 646 -10.27 -13.51 -13.40
C VAL A 646 -9.32 -14.05 -12.34
N THR A 647 -9.11 -15.36 -12.31
CA THR A 647 -8.24 -16.01 -11.33
C THR A 647 -6.82 -15.45 -11.41
N LYS A 648 -6.24 -15.37 -12.61
CA LYS A 648 -4.91 -14.82 -12.82
C LYS A 648 -4.82 -13.36 -12.37
N ALA A 649 -5.79 -12.54 -12.72
CA ALA A 649 -5.78 -11.12 -12.38
C ALA A 649 -5.92 -10.89 -10.86
N VAL A 650 -6.78 -11.67 -10.18
CA VAL A 650 -7.05 -11.51 -8.75
C VAL A 650 -5.96 -12.15 -7.89
N THR A 651 -5.51 -13.35 -8.21
CA THR A 651 -4.54 -14.09 -7.37
C THR A 651 -3.09 -13.85 -7.76
N GLY A 652 -2.82 -13.34 -8.96
CA GLY A 652 -1.48 -13.19 -9.50
C GLY A 652 -0.84 -14.51 -9.96
N THR A 653 -1.60 -15.61 -9.96
CA THR A 653 -1.14 -16.94 -10.38
C THR A 653 -1.46 -17.19 -11.83
N SER A 654 -0.48 -17.70 -12.61
CA SER A 654 -0.70 -18.15 -13.99
C SER A 654 -1.08 -19.64 -13.98
N PRO A 655 -2.11 -20.05 -14.72
CA PRO A 655 -2.42 -21.48 -14.90
C PRO A 655 -1.19 -22.18 -15.54
N GLY A 656 -0.63 -23.17 -14.86
CA GLY A 656 0.39 -24.05 -15.42
C GLY A 656 1.86 -23.76 -15.12
N PHE A 657 2.17 -22.76 -14.28
CA PHE A 657 3.54 -22.60 -13.76
C PHE A 657 3.51 -22.51 -12.24
N GLY A 658 4.31 -23.37 -11.61
CA GLY A 658 4.58 -23.31 -10.18
C GLY A 658 4.96 -21.88 -9.76
N ILE A 659 4.57 -21.50 -8.56
CA ILE A 659 4.92 -20.20 -7.97
C ILE A 659 6.44 -20.16 -7.88
N THR A 660 7.10 -19.70 -8.95
CA THR A 660 8.50 -19.31 -8.84
C THR A 660 8.52 -18.08 -7.96
N SER A 661 9.20 -18.27 -6.84
CA SER A 661 9.66 -17.26 -5.89
C SER A 661 9.68 -15.83 -6.43
N ASP A 662 9.10 -14.95 -5.65
CA ASP A 662 9.49 -13.54 -5.45
C ASP A 662 10.07 -12.77 -6.66
N SER A 663 9.46 -12.87 -7.82
CA SER A 663 9.79 -11.97 -8.92
C SER A 663 8.72 -10.88 -9.03
N ASN A 664 9.05 -9.70 -8.48
CA ASN A 664 8.58 -8.37 -8.90
C ASN A 664 7.13 -8.25 -9.41
N THR A 665 6.14 -8.87 -8.77
CA THR A 665 4.83 -8.26 -8.77
C THR A 665 4.96 -7.03 -7.86
N LYS A 666 5.15 -5.87 -8.46
CA LYS A 666 4.86 -4.62 -7.79
C LYS A 666 3.49 -4.82 -7.14
N ASN A 667 3.46 -4.99 -5.83
CA ASN A 667 2.24 -4.88 -5.05
C ASN A 667 1.82 -3.42 -5.17
N ILE A 668 1.19 -3.11 -6.30
CA ILE A 668 0.53 -1.83 -6.50
C ILE A 668 -0.65 -1.90 -5.57
N ASN A 669 -0.51 -1.29 -4.41
CA ASN A 669 -1.61 -1.08 -3.51
C ASN A 669 -2.57 -0.13 -4.23
N VAL A 670 -3.66 -0.67 -4.78
CA VAL A 670 -4.65 0.08 -5.57
C VAL A 670 -5.17 1.30 -4.79
N LEU A 671 -5.21 1.20 -3.47
CA LEU A 671 -5.55 2.32 -2.58
C LEU A 671 -4.42 3.36 -2.50
N GLY A 672 -3.16 2.95 -2.62
CA GLY A 672 -1.99 3.85 -2.62
C GLY A 672 -1.86 4.70 -3.87
N GLU A 673 -2.22 4.18 -5.04
CA GLU A 673 -2.21 4.96 -6.29
C GLU A 673 -3.33 6.00 -6.39
N GLN A 674 -4.45 5.82 -5.68
CA GLN A 674 -5.52 6.82 -5.64
C GLN A 674 -5.10 8.15 -4.98
N PHE A 675 -4.02 8.14 -4.22
CA PHE A 675 -3.44 9.31 -3.58
C PHE A 675 -2.21 9.86 -4.30
N SER A 676 -1.97 9.47 -5.57
CA SER A 676 -0.92 10.11 -6.32
C SER A 676 -1.29 11.57 -6.60
N PRO A 677 -0.38 12.50 -6.33
CA PRO A 677 -0.62 13.93 -6.41
C PRO A 677 -1.10 14.41 -7.77
N GLU A 678 -0.54 13.88 -8.84
CA GLU A 678 -0.86 14.27 -10.21
C GLU A 678 -2.28 13.85 -10.65
N GLN A 679 -2.80 12.77 -10.07
CA GLN A 679 -4.17 12.33 -10.36
C GLN A 679 -5.21 13.17 -9.59
N LEU A 680 -4.86 13.65 -8.40
CA LEU A 680 -5.68 14.57 -7.61
C LEU A 680 -5.77 15.96 -8.28
N GLU A 681 -4.69 16.48 -8.86
CA GLU A 681 -4.71 17.76 -9.59
C GLU A 681 -5.53 17.68 -10.89
N LYS A 682 -5.35 16.62 -11.69
CA LYS A 682 -6.16 16.42 -12.91
C LYS A 682 -7.64 16.17 -12.62
N LYS A 683 -7.98 15.57 -11.49
CA LYS A 683 -9.37 15.39 -11.03
C LYS A 683 -9.96 16.71 -10.53
N ASN A 684 -9.20 17.54 -9.82
CA ASN A 684 -9.65 18.84 -9.33
C ASN A 684 -9.92 19.84 -10.44
N GLU A 685 -9.19 19.84 -11.55
CA GLU A 685 -9.50 20.68 -12.72
C GLU A 685 -10.79 20.27 -13.44
N LYS A 686 -11.13 18.97 -13.49
CA LYS A 686 -12.40 18.48 -14.07
C LYS A 686 -13.57 18.55 -13.10
N VAL A 687 -13.33 18.36 -11.80
CA VAL A 687 -14.34 18.32 -10.73
C VAL A 687 -14.77 19.71 -10.27
N SER A 688 -13.94 20.76 -10.48
CA SER A 688 -14.34 22.15 -10.19
C SER A 688 -15.57 22.63 -10.95
N LYS A 689 -16.01 21.87 -11.99
CA LYS A 689 -17.25 22.13 -12.71
C LYS A 689 -18.49 21.40 -12.16
N TYR A 690 -18.34 20.39 -11.30
CA TYR A 690 -19.49 19.52 -10.96
C TYR A 690 -19.75 19.20 -9.48
N THR A 691 -18.90 19.50 -8.50
CA THR A 691 -19.29 19.33 -7.09
C THR A 691 -18.39 20.11 -6.13
N ASN A 692 -19.01 20.80 -5.14
CA ASN A 692 -18.37 21.21 -3.88
C ASN A 692 -18.06 19.95 -3.05
N PHE A 693 -17.04 19.17 -3.39
CA PHE A 693 -16.56 18.10 -2.56
C PHE A 693 -15.71 18.69 -1.45
N LYS A 694 -16.26 18.75 -0.23
CA LYS A 694 -15.45 18.90 0.98
C LYS A 694 -14.68 17.60 1.15
N ILE A 695 -13.37 17.63 0.95
CA ILE A 695 -12.47 16.55 1.38
C ILE A 695 -12.79 16.33 2.87
N PRO A 696 -13.09 15.09 3.31
CA PRO A 696 -13.30 14.82 4.72
C PRO A 696 -12.12 15.38 5.53
N GLU A 697 -12.39 16.08 6.63
CA GLU A 697 -11.37 16.85 7.39
C GLU A 697 -10.17 15.99 7.80
N ARG A 698 -10.41 14.67 8.03
CA ARG A 698 -9.35 13.69 8.32
C ARG A 698 -8.31 13.50 7.21
N TYR A 699 -8.64 13.84 5.96
CA TYR A 699 -7.69 13.80 4.83
C TYR A 699 -7.14 15.18 4.46
N LYS A 700 -7.70 16.26 5.03
CA LYS A 700 -7.34 17.64 4.75
C LYS A 700 -5.89 17.96 5.13
N ILE A 701 -5.40 17.39 6.22
CA ILE A 701 -4.02 17.54 6.69
C ILE A 701 -3.02 16.88 5.74
N PHE A 702 -3.34 15.71 5.18
CA PHE A 702 -2.51 15.07 4.13
C PHE A 702 -2.45 15.94 2.89
N TYR A 703 -3.59 16.48 2.49
CA TYR A 703 -3.71 17.35 1.33
C TYR A 703 -2.97 18.69 1.56
N GLU A 704 -3.12 19.32 2.72
CA GLU A 704 -2.44 20.59 3.05
C GLU A 704 -0.93 20.42 3.24
N SER A 705 -0.49 19.36 3.89
CA SER A 705 0.93 19.03 4.05
C SER A 705 1.58 18.73 2.69
N TYR A 706 0.85 18.10 1.80
CA TYR A 706 1.24 17.84 0.43
C TYR A 706 1.33 19.12 -0.40
N LEU A 707 0.31 19.97 -0.37
CA LEU A 707 0.33 21.30 -1.05
C LEU A 707 1.46 22.18 -0.53
N LYS A 708 1.78 22.09 0.77
CA LYS A 708 2.90 22.83 1.37
C LYS A 708 4.26 22.33 0.84
N LYS A 709 4.43 21.02 0.64
CA LYS A 709 5.63 20.44 0.01
C LYS A 709 5.75 20.81 -1.47
N LEU A 710 4.67 20.86 -2.23
CA LEU A 710 4.68 21.30 -3.63
C LEU A 710 5.06 22.78 -3.77
N ARG A 711 4.63 23.64 -2.86
CA ARG A 711 4.99 25.08 -2.85
C ARG A 711 6.44 25.35 -2.45
N ASN A 712 7.05 24.45 -1.68
CA ASN A 712 8.45 24.60 -1.23
C ASN A 712 9.46 23.97 -2.21
N ASN A 713 9.01 23.27 -3.24
CA ASN A 713 9.83 22.67 -4.31
C ASN A 713 9.72 23.42 -5.65
N GLN A 714 9.09 24.59 -5.67
CA GLN A 714 9.20 25.61 -6.71
C GLN A 714 10.08 26.77 -6.21
#